data_b6837e3de92d3c120679efd339ade98f
#
_entry.id   b6837e3de92d3c120679efd339ade98f
#
_cell.length_a   1.000
_cell.length_b   1.000
_cell.length_c   1.000
_cell.angle_alpha   90.00
_cell.angle_beta   90.00
_cell.angle_gamma   90.00
#
_symmetry.space_group_name_H-M   'P 1'
#
loop_
_entity.id
_entity.type
_entity.pdbx_description
1 polymer ?
#
loop_
_entity_poly.entity_id
_entity_poly.type
_entity_poly.pdbx_seq_one_letter_code
_entity_poly.pdbx_strand_id
1 'polypeptide(L)'
;MFMNTLASIGRRVGIGAVLLAVPVLLFVWLAPFPSQAIKEIGYSQTILDKEGNILRVFLGSKDRWLLPVELSEINPQLINATIAIEDKRFWHHHGVDPIAVFRSAWLNITHRKILMGASTLSMQVIRLLEDRPRTFPNKIIEAAHAIWLETIYSKQEILRLYFELAPYGGNIHGVKAASWRYFKKYPKDLSLAECALLAGLPQSPSRLRPDRHPERAQKRREMVLQSMLANGFIARDQFDLSNKEPVKAWHYSFPFVAPHFTVWAHSKYPSKPVLETSLDPLLQEKAERILKNRLSELVDYKVHNGAVVILENKTGKVRALVGSNDFFDNEHAGQVNGALSRRSPGSALKPFTYAIGFDLGLYTPRMILADVPVQYQGYAPLDYSKKYRGPVTVRESLADSLNVPAVEVLQKSGYQRLYTLLKQAGMTTLTKGPEHYGLSLTLGTAEVRLLELANAYAMLARLGEFRSVSILDKPDHVREKRLLSEGAAYLVADILEDSERLALSDFVGNRRNLPRVAWKTGTSYGNHDAWTVAYNPEYTIGVWIGNFSGKPSKSLVGVEAAAPVAIRLFERIYANQPAPWYEKPASVGSRKVCLLSGEPVSHICPHSADDLFIIGRSMDRTCSIHKKFFIDKETGMALDGPVKGQSVLEKVYAVWPQAIHTWFERHDPAYDSPPVMESGIDMARTWEGADPKILSPVNQCEYFLDRSRSIDQKLVLKADGSYDTRKLFWFINGQYVSEARGGEGFFWPMREGRHRITVTDDYGRSSSVVISVR
;
A
#
# COMPACT_ATOMS: atom_id res chain seq x y z
N MET A 1 25.37 -47.11 -78.28
CA MET A 1 24.68 -47.91 -77.24
C MET A 1 24.97 -47.39 -75.84
N PHE A 2 26.14 -46.90 -75.51
CA PHE A 2 26.55 -46.37 -74.18
C PHE A 2 25.84 -45.06 -73.73
N MET A 3 25.50 -44.13 -74.64
CA MET A 3 24.81 -42.91 -74.27
C MET A 3 23.33 -43.10 -73.86
N ASN A 4 22.64 -44.06 -74.46
CA ASN A 4 21.23 -44.34 -74.09
C ASN A 4 21.09 -45.03 -72.72
N THR A 5 22.13 -45.78 -72.31
CA THR A 5 22.14 -46.44 -70.99
C THR A 5 22.38 -45.44 -69.84
N LEU A 6 23.24 -44.48 -70.03
CA LEU A 6 23.50 -43.40 -69.09
C LEU A 6 22.28 -42.49 -68.92
N ALA A 7 21.55 -42.17 -69.99
CA ALA A 7 20.34 -41.37 -69.98
C ALA A 7 19.18 -42.13 -69.26
N SER A 8 19.10 -43.46 -69.42
CA SER A 8 18.07 -44.28 -68.74
C SER A 8 18.36 -44.46 -67.26
N ILE A 9 19.61 -44.55 -66.84
CA ILE A 9 20.02 -44.60 -65.42
C ILE A 9 19.77 -43.22 -64.77
N GLY A 10 20.12 -42.12 -65.42
CA GLY A 10 19.83 -40.78 -64.94
C GLY A 10 18.34 -40.54 -64.76
N ARG A 11 17.50 -41.02 -65.68
CA ARG A 11 16.02 -40.88 -65.61
C ARG A 11 15.43 -41.75 -64.52
N ARG A 12 15.92 -42.98 -64.28
CA ARG A 12 15.50 -43.86 -63.20
C ARG A 12 15.93 -43.33 -61.82
N VAL A 13 17.11 -42.79 -61.71
CA VAL A 13 17.60 -42.12 -60.49
C VAL A 13 16.80 -40.89 -60.22
N GLY A 14 16.47 -40.04 -61.24
CA GLY A 14 15.61 -38.88 -61.09
C GLY A 14 14.20 -39.19 -60.66
N ILE A 15 13.55 -40.25 -61.28
CA ILE A 15 12.21 -40.69 -60.89
C ILE A 15 12.22 -41.26 -59.48
N GLY A 16 13.23 -42.04 -59.10
CA GLY A 16 13.38 -42.58 -57.75
C GLY A 16 13.57 -41.48 -56.70
N ALA A 17 14.32 -40.44 -57.01
CA ALA A 17 14.51 -39.29 -56.15
C ALA A 17 13.19 -38.48 -55.95
N VAL A 18 12.40 -38.27 -57.03
CA VAL A 18 11.10 -37.61 -56.94
C VAL A 18 10.07 -38.45 -56.14
N LEU A 19 10.02 -39.77 -56.35
CA LEU A 19 9.16 -40.69 -55.62
C LEU A 19 9.49 -40.78 -54.11
N LEU A 20 10.72 -40.53 -53.70
CA LEU A 20 11.12 -40.42 -52.30
C LEU A 20 10.92 -39.00 -51.77
N ALA A 21 11.08 -37.96 -52.54
CA ALA A 21 10.95 -36.56 -52.11
C ALA A 21 9.48 -36.20 -51.85
N VAL A 22 8.53 -36.66 -52.67
CA VAL A 22 7.11 -36.32 -52.53
C VAL A 22 6.50 -36.78 -51.19
N PRO A 23 6.68 -38.03 -50.74
CA PRO A 23 6.20 -38.46 -49.43
C PRO A 23 6.88 -37.74 -48.28
N VAL A 24 8.16 -37.40 -48.38
CA VAL A 24 8.90 -36.64 -47.37
C VAL A 24 8.40 -35.24 -47.31
N LEU A 25 8.17 -34.57 -48.43
CA LEU A 25 7.58 -33.24 -48.47
C LEU A 25 6.16 -33.21 -47.93
N LEU A 26 5.34 -34.20 -48.24
CA LEU A 26 3.98 -34.38 -47.72
C LEU A 26 4.01 -34.58 -46.22
N PHE A 27 4.92 -35.44 -45.73
CA PHE A 27 5.09 -35.71 -44.29
C PHE A 27 5.54 -34.47 -43.52
N VAL A 28 6.44 -33.66 -44.06
CA VAL A 28 6.86 -32.39 -43.49
C VAL A 28 5.75 -31.36 -43.54
N TRP A 29 4.97 -31.32 -44.63
CA TRP A 29 3.83 -30.41 -44.77
C TRP A 29 2.71 -30.70 -43.80
N LEU A 30 2.49 -31.96 -43.44
CA LEU A 30 1.53 -32.39 -42.42
C LEU A 30 1.98 -32.09 -40.98
N ALA A 31 3.24 -31.77 -40.77
CA ALA A 31 3.78 -31.37 -39.45
C ALA A 31 3.87 -29.84 -39.36
N PRO A 32 2.95 -29.16 -38.64
CA PRO A 32 2.94 -27.71 -38.59
C PRO A 32 4.19 -27.16 -37.89
N PHE A 33 4.72 -26.04 -38.41
CA PHE A 33 5.84 -25.34 -37.81
C PHE A 33 5.48 -24.84 -36.40
N PRO A 34 6.35 -24.97 -35.38
CA PRO A 34 6.02 -24.68 -33.98
C PRO A 34 6.02 -23.17 -33.64
N SER A 35 5.38 -22.34 -34.47
CA SER A 35 5.32 -20.88 -34.27
C SER A 35 4.66 -20.50 -32.94
N GLN A 36 3.69 -21.27 -32.50
CA GLN A 36 3.00 -21.02 -31.21
C GLN A 36 3.91 -21.36 -30.02
N ALA A 37 4.69 -22.45 -30.11
CA ALA A 37 5.62 -22.83 -29.05
C ALA A 37 6.72 -21.76 -28.80
N ILE A 38 7.13 -21.02 -29.87
CA ILE A 38 8.07 -19.91 -29.74
C ILE A 38 7.43 -18.72 -29.03
N LYS A 39 6.15 -18.43 -29.30
CA LYS A 39 5.42 -17.34 -28.67
C LYS A 39 5.05 -17.62 -27.21
N GLU A 40 4.84 -18.89 -26.87
CA GLU A 40 4.38 -19.36 -25.58
C GLU A 40 5.49 -20.06 -24.78
N ILE A 41 6.74 -19.61 -24.92
CA ILE A 41 7.84 -20.10 -24.08
C ILE A 41 7.51 -19.80 -22.62
N GLY A 42 7.34 -20.82 -21.82
CA GLY A 42 6.95 -20.72 -20.42
C GLY A 42 8.09 -20.31 -19.50
N TYR A 43 8.51 -19.04 -19.60
CA TYR A 43 9.58 -18.49 -18.78
C TYR A 43 9.27 -18.53 -17.28
N SER A 44 10.30 -18.68 -16.50
CA SER A 44 10.30 -18.37 -15.06
C SER A 44 10.17 -16.87 -14.87
N GLN A 45 9.19 -16.43 -14.07
CA GLN A 45 9.05 -15.02 -13.80
C GLN A 45 10.17 -14.54 -12.88
N THR A 46 10.92 -13.53 -13.32
CA THR A 46 11.97 -12.86 -12.57
C THR A 46 11.48 -11.50 -12.08
N ILE A 47 11.53 -11.28 -10.76
CA ILE A 47 11.19 -10.00 -10.15
C ILE A 47 12.48 -9.31 -9.77
N LEU A 48 12.65 -8.08 -10.28
CA LEU A 48 13.82 -7.23 -10.08
C LEU A 48 13.47 -6.06 -9.16
N ASP A 49 14.46 -5.56 -8.41
CA ASP A 49 14.37 -4.29 -7.70
C ASP A 49 14.55 -3.08 -8.65
N LYS A 50 14.55 -1.88 -8.10
CA LYS A 50 14.76 -0.62 -8.87
C LYS A 50 16.14 -0.50 -9.52
N GLU A 51 17.12 -1.29 -9.07
CA GLU A 51 18.51 -1.30 -9.56
C GLU A 51 18.76 -2.42 -10.58
N GLY A 52 17.74 -3.28 -10.81
CA GLY A 52 17.82 -4.42 -11.73
C GLY A 52 18.37 -5.70 -11.08
N ASN A 53 18.56 -5.75 -9.75
CA ASN A 53 18.97 -6.97 -9.05
C ASN A 53 17.79 -7.93 -8.87
N ILE A 54 18.07 -9.22 -8.91
CA ILE A 54 17.04 -10.25 -8.73
C ILE A 54 16.58 -10.29 -7.27
N LEU A 55 15.31 -10.00 -7.03
CA LEU A 55 14.65 -10.21 -5.74
C LEU A 55 14.18 -11.67 -5.59
N ARG A 56 13.57 -12.20 -6.65
CA ARG A 56 13.03 -13.56 -6.65
C ARG A 56 12.82 -14.07 -8.07
N VAL A 57 12.97 -15.38 -8.24
CA VAL A 57 12.55 -16.08 -9.45
C VAL A 57 11.45 -17.07 -9.07
N PHE A 58 10.34 -17.05 -9.79
CA PHE A 58 9.26 -18.03 -9.64
C PHE A 58 9.45 -19.14 -10.68
N LEU A 59 9.20 -20.38 -10.27
CA LEU A 59 9.33 -21.54 -11.15
C LEU A 59 8.36 -21.39 -12.34
N GLY A 60 8.87 -21.62 -13.55
CA GLY A 60 8.10 -21.51 -14.78
C GLY A 60 7.20 -22.72 -15.01
N SER A 61 6.50 -22.72 -16.14
CA SER A 61 5.70 -23.86 -16.59
C SER A 61 6.54 -25.12 -16.71
N LYS A 62 5.95 -26.28 -16.53
CA LYS A 62 6.63 -27.60 -16.55
C LYS A 62 7.75 -27.73 -15.49
N ASP A 63 7.64 -26.98 -14.36
CA ASP A 63 8.61 -27.01 -13.25
C ASP A 63 10.07 -26.74 -13.66
N ARG A 64 10.28 -25.85 -14.64
CA ARG A 64 11.59 -25.50 -15.16
C ARG A 64 12.04 -24.13 -14.69
N TRP A 65 13.34 -23.98 -14.40
CA TRP A 65 14.02 -22.70 -14.27
C TRP A 65 14.46 -22.26 -15.68
N LEU A 66 13.76 -21.33 -16.29
CA LEU A 66 13.97 -20.88 -17.64
C LEU A 66 13.84 -19.33 -17.68
N LEU A 67 14.99 -18.66 -17.74
CA LEU A 67 15.07 -17.19 -17.72
C LEU A 67 15.35 -16.64 -19.12
N PRO A 68 14.65 -15.61 -19.56
CA PRO A 68 14.96 -14.95 -20.83
C PRO A 68 16.36 -14.31 -20.77
N VAL A 69 17.05 -14.32 -21.91
CA VAL A 69 18.38 -13.73 -22.05
C VAL A 69 18.55 -13.09 -23.42
N GLU A 70 19.18 -11.92 -23.46
CA GLU A 70 19.63 -11.31 -24.72
C GLU A 70 21.10 -11.68 -25.01
N LEU A 71 21.50 -11.74 -26.29
CA LEU A 71 22.88 -12.10 -26.65
C LEU A 71 23.91 -11.11 -26.06
N SER A 72 23.52 -9.85 -25.87
CA SER A 72 24.37 -8.83 -25.24
C SER A 72 24.66 -9.09 -23.75
N GLU A 73 23.84 -9.94 -23.10
CA GLU A 73 24.01 -10.39 -21.72
C GLU A 73 24.90 -11.63 -21.61
N ILE A 74 25.34 -12.20 -22.73
CA ILE A 74 26.15 -13.44 -22.77
C ILE A 74 27.61 -13.10 -23.08
N ASN A 75 28.53 -13.73 -22.33
CA ASN A 75 29.95 -13.59 -22.60
C ASN A 75 30.28 -14.10 -24.03
N PRO A 76 30.96 -13.35 -24.89
CA PRO A 76 31.32 -13.78 -26.23
C PRO A 76 32.09 -15.12 -26.27
N GLN A 77 32.88 -15.42 -25.24
CA GLN A 77 33.59 -16.72 -25.14
C GLN A 77 32.63 -17.91 -24.97
N LEU A 78 31.46 -17.71 -24.33
CA LEU A 78 30.47 -18.75 -24.24
C LEU A 78 29.77 -19.01 -25.57
N ILE A 79 29.52 -17.96 -26.34
CA ILE A 79 29.02 -18.07 -27.72
C ILE A 79 30.02 -18.85 -28.60
N ASN A 80 31.28 -18.46 -28.56
CA ASN A 80 32.36 -19.13 -29.30
C ASN A 80 32.54 -20.61 -28.87
N ALA A 81 32.48 -20.88 -27.54
CA ALA A 81 32.56 -22.23 -27.01
C ALA A 81 31.42 -23.12 -27.51
N THR A 82 30.21 -22.59 -27.53
CA THR A 82 29.01 -23.30 -28.01
C THR A 82 29.11 -23.60 -29.51
N ILE A 83 29.49 -22.60 -30.32
CA ILE A 83 29.67 -22.78 -31.76
C ILE A 83 30.81 -23.80 -32.03
N ALA A 84 31.92 -23.69 -31.31
CA ALA A 84 33.06 -24.60 -31.49
C ALA A 84 32.72 -26.07 -31.24
N ILE A 85 31.83 -26.37 -30.26
CA ILE A 85 31.54 -27.76 -29.86
C ILE A 85 30.27 -28.31 -30.50
N GLU A 86 29.24 -27.51 -30.71
CA GLU A 86 27.92 -27.95 -31.19
C GLU A 86 27.75 -27.79 -32.71
N ASP A 87 28.24 -26.68 -33.28
CA ASP A 87 27.96 -26.35 -34.69
C ASP A 87 29.04 -25.40 -35.26
N LYS A 88 30.17 -25.97 -35.66
CA LYS A 88 31.37 -25.20 -36.14
C LYS A 88 31.11 -24.28 -37.34
N ARG A 89 30.10 -24.60 -38.13
CA ARG A 89 29.75 -23.89 -39.36
C ARG A 89 28.44 -23.14 -39.27
N PHE A 90 27.95 -22.88 -38.03
CA PHE A 90 26.66 -22.23 -37.76
C PHE A 90 26.39 -21.02 -38.64
N TRP A 91 27.37 -20.15 -38.82
CA TRP A 91 27.23 -18.91 -39.61
C TRP A 91 27.15 -19.13 -41.12
N HIS A 92 27.44 -20.36 -41.63
CA HIS A 92 27.65 -20.62 -43.07
C HIS A 92 26.58 -21.54 -43.68
N HIS A 93 25.76 -22.21 -42.92
CA HIS A 93 24.68 -23.06 -43.45
C HIS A 93 23.31 -22.44 -43.22
N HIS A 94 22.27 -23.02 -43.84
CA HIS A 94 20.87 -22.60 -43.73
C HIS A 94 20.02 -23.74 -43.07
N GLY A 95 20.06 -23.83 -41.75
CA GLY A 95 19.30 -24.79 -40.95
C GLY A 95 19.97 -26.17 -40.85
N VAL A 96 20.51 -26.71 -41.89
CA VAL A 96 21.23 -27.99 -41.97
C VAL A 96 22.61 -27.78 -42.53
N ASP A 97 23.62 -28.43 -41.99
CA ASP A 97 24.98 -28.44 -42.57
C ASP A 97 25.19 -29.69 -43.46
N PRO A 98 25.12 -29.59 -44.81
CA PRO A 98 25.26 -30.79 -45.70
C PRO A 98 26.62 -31.47 -45.57
N ILE A 99 27.69 -30.67 -45.31
CA ILE A 99 29.05 -31.24 -45.18
C ILE A 99 29.17 -32.02 -43.87
N ALA A 100 28.58 -31.54 -42.78
CA ALA A 100 28.54 -32.29 -41.53
C ALA A 100 27.71 -33.58 -41.65
N VAL A 101 26.58 -33.52 -42.37
CA VAL A 101 25.74 -34.70 -42.64
C VAL A 101 26.53 -35.75 -43.42
N PHE A 102 27.17 -35.35 -44.52
CA PHE A 102 27.97 -36.27 -45.35
C PHE A 102 29.13 -36.88 -44.52
N ARG A 103 29.91 -36.06 -43.82
CA ARG A 103 31.01 -36.52 -42.98
C ARG A 103 30.56 -37.49 -41.89
N SER A 104 29.46 -37.18 -41.21
CA SER A 104 28.91 -37.99 -40.16
C SER A 104 28.40 -39.33 -40.72
N ALA A 105 27.71 -39.35 -41.87
CA ALA A 105 27.25 -40.55 -42.54
C ALA A 105 28.43 -41.42 -42.95
N TRP A 106 29.46 -40.86 -43.58
CA TRP A 106 30.67 -41.60 -43.96
C TRP A 106 31.37 -42.25 -42.76
N LEU A 107 31.62 -41.52 -41.69
CA LEU A 107 32.26 -42.02 -40.47
C LEU A 107 31.43 -43.13 -39.78
N ASN A 108 30.12 -42.93 -39.67
CA ASN A 108 29.25 -43.94 -39.05
C ASN A 108 29.13 -45.23 -39.85
N ILE A 109 29.16 -45.16 -41.19
CA ILE A 109 29.15 -46.32 -42.10
C ILE A 109 30.47 -47.07 -42.00
N THR A 110 31.60 -46.35 -42.12
CA THR A 110 32.93 -46.93 -42.10
C THR A 110 33.27 -47.65 -40.80
N HIS A 111 32.84 -47.08 -39.68
CA HIS A 111 33.09 -47.65 -38.34
C HIS A 111 31.95 -48.55 -37.81
N ARG A 112 30.86 -48.70 -38.56
CA ARG A 112 29.65 -49.48 -38.17
C ARG A 112 29.12 -49.14 -36.76
N LYS A 113 29.34 -47.90 -36.32
CA LYS A 113 28.90 -47.35 -35.02
C LYS A 113 28.52 -45.89 -35.20
N ILE A 114 27.55 -45.39 -34.40
CA ILE A 114 27.18 -43.99 -34.37
C ILE A 114 28.27 -43.23 -33.59
N LEU A 115 29.27 -42.70 -34.29
CA LEU A 115 30.39 -41.99 -33.71
C LEU A 115 30.14 -40.45 -33.63
N MET A 116 29.41 -39.93 -34.59
CA MET A 116 29.14 -38.49 -34.71
C MET A 116 27.71 -38.20 -35.14
N GLY A 117 27.10 -37.16 -34.59
CA GLY A 117 25.85 -36.56 -35.03
C GLY A 117 26.10 -35.35 -35.92
N ALA A 118 25.17 -35.05 -36.83
CA ALA A 118 25.18 -33.91 -37.71
C ALA A 118 24.03 -32.89 -37.39
N SER A 119 23.64 -32.81 -36.15
CA SER A 119 22.58 -31.88 -35.77
C SER A 119 23.14 -30.46 -35.57
N THR A 120 22.56 -29.48 -36.25
CA THR A 120 22.90 -28.09 -36.15
C THR A 120 22.23 -27.45 -34.92
N LEU A 121 22.65 -26.24 -34.53
CA LEU A 121 21.98 -25.48 -33.45
C LEU A 121 20.52 -25.20 -33.80
N SER A 122 20.20 -24.89 -35.06
CA SER A 122 18.84 -24.67 -35.57
C SER A 122 17.93 -25.91 -35.37
N MET A 123 18.47 -27.11 -35.69
CA MET A 123 17.77 -28.39 -35.44
C MET A 123 17.57 -28.65 -33.94
N GLN A 124 18.56 -28.29 -33.12
CA GLN A 124 18.44 -28.42 -31.67
C GLN A 124 17.36 -27.52 -31.09
N VAL A 125 17.25 -26.27 -31.57
CA VAL A 125 16.17 -25.35 -31.16
C VAL A 125 14.81 -25.91 -31.49
N ILE A 126 14.58 -26.42 -32.70
CA ILE A 126 13.32 -27.07 -33.08
C ILE A 126 12.99 -28.24 -32.15
N ARG A 127 13.94 -29.13 -31.88
CA ARG A 127 13.75 -30.27 -30.98
C ARG A 127 13.37 -29.84 -29.56
N LEU A 128 13.97 -28.74 -29.03
CA LEU A 128 13.69 -28.21 -27.69
C LEU A 128 12.30 -27.57 -27.58
N LEU A 129 11.81 -26.99 -28.69
CA LEU A 129 10.47 -26.42 -28.78
C LEU A 129 9.38 -27.48 -28.88
N GLU A 130 9.60 -28.52 -29.66
CA GLU A 130 8.59 -29.53 -30.01
C GLU A 130 8.56 -30.75 -29.06
N ASP A 131 9.61 -30.95 -28.24
CA ASP A 131 9.76 -32.07 -27.29
C ASP A 131 9.51 -33.44 -27.94
N ARG A 132 9.95 -33.64 -29.21
CA ARG A 132 9.74 -34.84 -29.99
C ARG A 132 10.70 -36.00 -29.60
N PRO A 133 10.26 -37.25 -29.64
CA PRO A 133 11.13 -38.39 -29.39
C PRO A 133 12.20 -38.52 -30.49
N ARG A 134 13.38 -39.05 -30.13
CA ARG A 134 14.54 -39.19 -31.01
C ARG A 134 14.37 -40.39 -31.99
N THR A 135 13.52 -40.20 -33.01
CA THR A 135 13.30 -41.17 -34.09
C THR A 135 13.83 -40.61 -35.42
N PHE A 136 14.10 -41.51 -36.38
CA PHE A 136 14.56 -41.08 -37.70
C PHE A 136 13.54 -40.19 -38.45
N PRO A 137 12.23 -40.50 -38.46
CA PRO A 137 11.22 -39.59 -39.06
C PRO A 137 11.22 -38.21 -38.43
N ASN A 138 11.26 -38.13 -37.08
CA ASN A 138 11.31 -36.85 -36.39
C ASN A 138 12.59 -36.04 -36.74
N LYS A 139 13.69 -36.72 -36.99
CA LYS A 139 14.93 -36.08 -37.45
C LYS A 139 14.80 -35.38 -38.81
N ILE A 140 13.97 -35.93 -39.71
CA ILE A 140 13.65 -35.31 -41.01
C ILE A 140 12.80 -34.07 -40.77
N ILE A 141 11.80 -34.13 -39.87
CA ILE A 141 10.99 -32.96 -39.53
C ILE A 141 11.85 -31.89 -38.86
N GLU A 142 12.72 -32.25 -37.91
CA GLU A 142 13.68 -31.30 -37.29
C GLU A 142 14.51 -30.57 -38.31
N ALA A 143 15.03 -31.30 -39.34
CA ALA A 143 15.83 -30.75 -40.40
C ALA A 143 15.04 -29.75 -41.29
N ALA A 144 13.83 -30.13 -41.70
CA ALA A 144 12.95 -29.30 -42.51
C ALA A 144 12.49 -28.07 -41.77
N HIS A 145 12.09 -28.21 -40.49
CA HIS A 145 11.72 -27.08 -39.63
C HIS A 145 12.91 -26.16 -39.29
N ALA A 146 14.14 -26.71 -39.19
CA ALA A 146 15.35 -25.91 -39.03
C ALA A 146 15.64 -25.04 -40.23
N ILE A 147 15.44 -25.55 -41.47
CA ILE A 147 15.53 -24.75 -42.69
C ILE A 147 14.45 -23.66 -42.67
N TRP A 148 13.21 -24.01 -42.32
CA TRP A 148 12.13 -23.03 -42.25
C TRP A 148 12.40 -21.98 -41.17
N LEU A 149 12.90 -22.39 -39.99
CA LEU A 149 13.27 -21.47 -38.89
C LEU A 149 14.22 -20.38 -39.37
N GLU A 150 15.24 -20.76 -40.19
CA GLU A 150 16.23 -19.79 -40.73
C GLU A 150 15.70 -18.92 -41.87
N THR A 151 14.48 -19.17 -42.38
CA THR A 151 13.82 -18.24 -43.30
C THR A 151 13.06 -17.14 -42.55
N ILE A 152 12.70 -17.39 -41.29
CA ILE A 152 11.90 -16.47 -40.47
C ILE A 152 12.76 -15.72 -39.45
N TYR A 153 13.75 -16.40 -38.86
CA TYR A 153 14.58 -15.87 -37.78
C TYR A 153 16.04 -15.74 -38.24
N SER A 154 16.70 -14.68 -37.83
CA SER A 154 18.12 -14.48 -38.02
C SER A 154 18.97 -15.50 -37.25
N LYS A 155 20.21 -15.72 -37.65
CA LYS A 155 21.16 -16.55 -36.90
C LYS A 155 21.32 -16.11 -35.45
N GLN A 156 21.28 -14.81 -35.19
CA GLN A 156 21.39 -14.25 -33.84
C GLN A 156 20.16 -14.62 -33.01
N GLU A 157 18.96 -14.51 -33.54
CA GLU A 157 17.71 -14.89 -32.84
C GLU A 157 17.66 -16.40 -32.55
N ILE A 158 18.12 -17.22 -33.50
CA ILE A 158 18.21 -18.69 -33.31
C ILE A 158 19.21 -19.05 -32.21
N LEU A 159 20.36 -18.37 -32.20
CA LEU A 159 21.38 -18.56 -31.17
C LEU A 159 20.84 -18.13 -29.75
N ARG A 160 20.11 -17.00 -29.71
CA ARG A 160 19.43 -16.57 -28.49
C ARG A 160 18.44 -17.63 -28.00
N LEU A 161 17.57 -18.12 -28.87
CA LEU A 161 16.62 -19.20 -28.54
C LEU A 161 17.32 -20.47 -28.04
N TYR A 162 18.46 -20.83 -28.65
CA TYR A 162 19.26 -21.96 -28.16
C TYR A 162 19.72 -21.74 -26.71
N PHE A 163 20.31 -20.56 -26.41
CA PHE A 163 20.76 -20.24 -25.05
C PHE A 163 19.63 -20.14 -24.05
N GLU A 164 18.43 -19.78 -24.48
CA GLU A 164 17.24 -19.78 -23.61
C GLU A 164 16.73 -21.20 -23.32
N LEU A 165 16.72 -22.09 -24.31
CA LEU A 165 16.03 -23.36 -24.21
C LEU A 165 16.92 -24.54 -23.82
N ALA A 166 18.25 -24.46 -24.05
CA ALA A 166 19.17 -25.56 -23.81
C ALA A 166 19.10 -26.08 -22.37
N PRO A 167 19.08 -27.41 -22.18
CA PRO A 167 19.04 -28.01 -20.83
C PRO A 167 20.45 -28.09 -20.24
N TYR A 168 20.57 -27.74 -18.96
CA TYR A 168 21.85 -27.75 -18.22
C TYR A 168 21.89 -28.74 -17.06
N GLY A 169 20.81 -29.52 -16.86
CA GLY A 169 20.72 -30.57 -15.85
C GLY A 169 19.60 -30.39 -14.84
N GLY A 170 18.91 -31.46 -14.52
CA GLY A 170 17.70 -31.41 -13.72
C GLY A 170 16.63 -30.54 -14.38
N ASN A 171 16.08 -29.62 -13.64
CA ASN A 171 15.10 -28.66 -14.13
C ASN A 171 15.70 -27.30 -14.55
N ILE A 172 17.02 -27.23 -14.74
CA ILE A 172 17.72 -26.00 -15.15
C ILE A 172 17.73 -25.96 -16.69
N HIS A 173 17.02 -24.99 -17.25
CA HIS A 173 16.96 -24.66 -18.66
C HIS A 173 17.40 -23.23 -18.90
N GLY A 174 18.09 -23.01 -20.01
CA GLY A 174 18.65 -21.70 -20.37
C GLY A 174 19.93 -21.35 -19.60
N VAL A 175 20.80 -20.65 -20.33
CA VAL A 175 22.15 -20.31 -19.86
C VAL A 175 22.13 -19.35 -18.64
N LYS A 176 21.15 -18.45 -18.59
CA LYS A 176 21.05 -17.47 -17.48
C LYS A 176 20.71 -18.17 -16.16
N ALA A 177 19.81 -19.15 -16.21
CA ALA A 177 19.50 -19.99 -15.06
C ALA A 177 20.70 -20.86 -14.67
N ALA A 178 21.39 -21.46 -15.63
CA ALA A 178 22.55 -22.31 -15.38
C ALA A 178 23.74 -21.55 -14.79
N SER A 179 24.05 -20.37 -15.32
CA SER A 179 25.10 -19.50 -14.83
C SER A 179 24.85 -19.13 -13.35
N TRP A 180 23.64 -18.73 -13.02
CA TRP A 180 23.30 -18.43 -11.63
C TRP A 180 23.36 -19.67 -10.72
N ARG A 181 22.73 -20.76 -11.16
CA ARG A 181 22.62 -21.97 -10.34
C ARG A 181 23.95 -22.64 -10.06
N TYR A 182 24.92 -22.59 -11.00
CA TYR A 182 26.22 -23.24 -10.84
C TYR A 182 27.31 -22.30 -10.31
N PHE A 183 27.25 -20.99 -10.63
CA PHE A 183 28.35 -20.06 -10.33
C PHE A 183 27.91 -18.81 -9.53
N LYS A 184 26.61 -18.56 -9.37
CA LYS A 184 26.06 -17.33 -8.79
C LYS A 184 26.54 -16.07 -9.54
N LYS A 185 26.65 -16.17 -10.88
CA LYS A 185 27.09 -15.11 -11.78
C LYS A 185 26.07 -14.89 -12.91
N TYR A 186 26.06 -13.69 -13.46
CA TYR A 186 25.38 -13.45 -14.75
C TYR A 186 26.19 -14.06 -15.90
N PRO A 187 25.58 -14.47 -17.03
CA PRO A 187 26.30 -15.08 -18.15
C PRO A 187 27.42 -14.23 -18.73
N LYS A 188 27.33 -12.90 -18.60
CA LYS A 188 28.37 -11.95 -19.03
C LYS A 188 29.65 -12.03 -18.21
N ASP A 189 29.54 -12.40 -16.94
CA ASP A 189 30.61 -12.37 -15.93
C ASP A 189 31.35 -13.71 -15.78
N LEU A 190 31.06 -14.69 -16.65
CA LEU A 190 31.67 -16.01 -16.60
C LEU A 190 33.13 -15.95 -17.07
N SER A 191 34.01 -16.74 -16.43
CA SER A 191 35.36 -16.98 -16.91
C SER A 191 35.36 -17.86 -18.17
N LEU A 192 36.46 -17.89 -18.93
CA LEU A 192 36.59 -18.77 -20.09
C LEU A 192 36.40 -20.24 -19.71
N ALA A 193 36.92 -20.67 -18.58
CA ALA A 193 36.73 -22.02 -18.06
C ALA A 193 35.25 -22.33 -17.75
N GLU A 194 34.53 -21.39 -17.15
CA GLU A 194 33.10 -21.51 -16.85
C GLU A 194 32.27 -21.49 -18.14
N CYS A 195 32.62 -20.65 -19.13
CA CYS A 195 32.02 -20.63 -20.45
C CYS A 195 32.16 -21.98 -21.16
N ALA A 196 33.35 -22.52 -21.21
CA ALA A 196 33.62 -23.82 -21.85
C ALA A 196 32.89 -24.96 -21.11
N LEU A 197 32.80 -24.89 -19.78
CA LEU A 197 32.05 -25.85 -18.98
C LEU A 197 30.57 -25.85 -19.38
N LEU A 198 29.91 -24.66 -19.33
CA LEU A 198 28.49 -24.54 -19.68
C LEU A 198 28.21 -24.99 -21.11
N ALA A 199 29.03 -24.57 -22.10
CA ALA A 199 28.86 -24.99 -23.48
C ALA A 199 28.90 -26.52 -23.66
N GLY A 200 29.59 -27.24 -22.77
CA GLY A 200 29.69 -28.69 -22.82
C GLY A 200 28.52 -29.45 -22.23
N LEU A 201 27.68 -28.84 -21.37
CA LEU A 201 26.64 -29.55 -20.62
C LEU A 201 25.43 -30.01 -21.45
N PRO A 202 24.91 -29.27 -22.47
CA PRO A 202 23.67 -29.61 -23.18
C PRO A 202 23.70 -30.97 -23.87
N GLN A 203 24.87 -31.52 -24.20
CA GLN A 203 25.01 -32.82 -24.81
C GLN A 203 24.46 -33.96 -23.93
N SER A 204 24.71 -33.89 -22.62
CA SER A 204 24.26 -34.91 -21.67
C SER A 204 24.02 -34.29 -20.28
N PRO A 205 22.98 -33.43 -20.14
CA PRO A 205 22.84 -32.49 -19.04
C PRO A 205 22.88 -33.16 -17.65
N SER A 206 22.15 -34.24 -17.46
CA SER A 206 22.09 -34.93 -16.14
C SER A 206 23.39 -35.65 -15.78
N ARG A 207 24.07 -36.23 -16.78
CA ARG A 207 25.31 -37.00 -16.57
C ARG A 207 26.53 -36.09 -16.32
N LEU A 208 26.48 -34.86 -16.88
CA LEU A 208 27.58 -33.91 -16.85
C LEU A 208 27.36 -32.80 -15.79
N ARG A 209 26.36 -32.92 -14.94
CA ARG A 209 26.12 -31.94 -13.86
C ARG A 209 27.37 -31.67 -13.04
N PRO A 210 27.92 -30.44 -13.06
CA PRO A 210 29.21 -30.13 -12.44
C PRO A 210 29.16 -30.16 -10.89
N ASP A 211 27.98 -29.93 -10.30
CA ASP A 211 27.75 -30.01 -8.85
C ASP A 211 27.66 -31.47 -8.34
N ARG A 212 27.43 -32.43 -9.21
CA ARG A 212 27.31 -33.89 -8.88
C ARG A 212 28.44 -34.74 -9.44
N HIS A 213 28.96 -34.37 -10.61
CA HIS A 213 29.97 -35.14 -11.35
C HIS A 213 31.10 -34.25 -11.87
N PRO A 214 31.86 -33.57 -10.98
CA PRO A 214 32.87 -32.56 -11.37
C PRO A 214 33.95 -33.10 -12.31
N GLU A 215 34.38 -34.35 -12.12
CA GLU A 215 35.39 -34.96 -12.98
C GLU A 215 34.90 -35.19 -14.42
N ARG A 216 33.63 -35.60 -14.60
CA ARG A 216 33.06 -35.74 -15.94
C ARG A 216 32.85 -34.41 -16.61
N ALA A 217 32.44 -33.42 -15.84
CA ALA A 217 32.30 -32.05 -16.30
C ALA A 217 33.65 -31.45 -16.69
N GLN A 218 34.70 -31.71 -15.94
CA GLN A 218 36.07 -31.28 -16.27
C GLN A 218 36.56 -31.85 -17.58
N LYS A 219 36.45 -33.19 -17.76
CA LYS A 219 36.81 -33.86 -19.03
C LYS A 219 36.04 -33.27 -20.22
N ARG A 220 34.74 -32.97 -20.01
CA ARG A 220 33.93 -32.39 -21.09
C ARG A 220 34.36 -30.95 -21.38
N ARG A 221 34.67 -30.13 -20.38
CA ARG A 221 35.24 -28.78 -20.51
C ARG A 221 36.54 -28.79 -21.32
N GLU A 222 37.45 -29.70 -21.01
CA GLU A 222 38.70 -29.88 -21.77
C GLU A 222 38.47 -30.12 -23.27
N MET A 223 37.51 -30.98 -23.62
CA MET A 223 37.12 -31.22 -25.02
C MET A 223 36.56 -29.94 -25.69
N VAL A 224 35.80 -29.12 -24.95
CA VAL A 224 35.32 -27.83 -25.48
C VAL A 224 36.49 -26.87 -25.69
N LEU A 225 37.39 -26.72 -24.73
CA LEU A 225 38.58 -25.86 -24.83
C LEU A 225 39.49 -26.32 -25.99
N GLN A 226 39.69 -27.62 -26.18
CA GLN A 226 40.42 -28.18 -27.30
C GLN A 226 39.73 -27.81 -28.63
N SER A 227 38.41 -27.89 -28.71
CA SER A 227 37.67 -27.49 -29.89
C SER A 227 37.78 -25.98 -30.17
N MET A 228 37.75 -25.13 -29.14
CA MET A 228 37.95 -23.69 -29.26
C MET A 228 39.36 -23.36 -29.80
N LEU A 229 40.40 -24.02 -29.25
CA LEU A 229 41.79 -23.87 -29.72
C LEU A 229 41.93 -24.30 -31.18
N ALA A 230 41.40 -25.48 -31.56
CA ALA A 230 41.48 -26.02 -32.92
C ALA A 230 40.72 -25.15 -33.95
N ASN A 231 39.73 -24.35 -33.54
CA ASN A 231 39.00 -23.44 -34.40
C ASN A 231 39.50 -21.97 -34.31
N GLY A 232 40.58 -21.70 -33.58
CA GLY A 232 41.18 -20.36 -33.48
C GLY A 232 40.42 -19.37 -32.62
N PHE A 233 39.48 -19.80 -31.78
CA PHE A 233 38.72 -18.94 -30.89
C PHE A 233 39.52 -18.52 -29.63
N ILE A 234 40.51 -19.32 -29.22
CA ILE A 234 41.41 -19.05 -28.09
C ILE A 234 42.87 -19.38 -28.47
N ALA A 235 43.81 -18.70 -27.82
CA ALA A 235 45.23 -19.00 -27.95
C ALA A 235 45.65 -20.15 -27.01
N ARG A 236 46.86 -20.68 -27.21
CA ARG A 236 47.39 -21.83 -26.46
C ARG A 236 47.55 -21.54 -24.97
N ASP A 237 48.03 -20.35 -24.63
CA ASP A 237 48.15 -19.87 -23.25
C ASP A 237 46.81 -19.79 -22.51
N GLN A 238 45.78 -19.28 -23.20
CA GLN A 238 44.41 -19.25 -22.67
C GLN A 238 43.85 -20.64 -22.41
N PHE A 239 44.12 -21.59 -23.32
CA PHE A 239 43.77 -22.99 -23.13
C PHE A 239 44.41 -23.58 -21.89
N ASP A 240 45.75 -23.43 -21.76
CA ASP A 240 46.54 -24.02 -20.68
C ASP A 240 46.13 -23.43 -19.33
N LEU A 241 45.80 -22.15 -19.24
CA LEU A 241 45.34 -21.48 -18.05
C LEU A 241 43.92 -21.97 -17.64
N SER A 242 43.00 -21.96 -18.60
CA SER A 242 41.58 -22.31 -18.33
C SER A 242 41.41 -23.81 -18.04
N ASN A 243 42.27 -24.67 -18.61
CA ASN A 243 42.22 -26.11 -18.35
C ASN A 243 42.71 -26.46 -16.95
N LYS A 244 43.65 -25.70 -16.38
CA LYS A 244 44.13 -25.86 -14.98
C LYS A 244 43.15 -25.33 -13.94
N GLU A 245 42.23 -24.46 -14.30
CA GLU A 245 41.27 -23.89 -13.37
C GLU A 245 40.37 -25.01 -12.79
N PRO A 246 40.22 -25.14 -11.46
CA PRO A 246 39.37 -26.17 -10.88
C PRO A 246 37.88 -25.93 -11.18
N VAL A 247 37.10 -27.01 -11.31
CA VAL A 247 35.63 -26.89 -11.46
C VAL A 247 35.02 -26.55 -10.10
N LYS A 248 34.71 -25.28 -9.89
CA LYS A 248 34.05 -24.76 -8.68
C LYS A 248 32.57 -24.47 -8.98
N ALA A 249 31.77 -25.52 -9.09
CA ALA A 249 30.35 -25.38 -9.31
C ALA A 249 29.57 -25.89 -8.08
N TRP A 250 28.61 -25.12 -7.66
CA TRP A 250 27.72 -25.47 -6.54
C TRP A 250 26.26 -25.50 -7.04
N HIS A 251 25.33 -25.74 -6.16
CA HIS A 251 23.91 -25.62 -6.48
C HIS A 251 23.34 -24.42 -5.69
N TYR A 252 23.54 -23.20 -6.20
CA TYR A 252 23.06 -21.98 -5.57
C TYR A 252 21.53 -21.83 -5.74
N SER A 253 20.86 -21.40 -4.68
CA SER A 253 19.46 -20.99 -4.76
C SER A 253 19.35 -19.60 -5.41
N PHE A 254 18.21 -19.36 -6.08
CA PHE A 254 17.88 -18.00 -6.47
C PHE A 254 17.62 -17.16 -5.23
N PRO A 255 17.79 -15.82 -5.32
CA PRO A 255 17.45 -14.92 -4.22
C PRO A 255 16.00 -15.10 -3.77
N PHE A 256 15.77 -14.86 -2.49
CA PHE A 256 14.45 -14.90 -1.86
C PHE A 256 14.33 -13.67 -0.96
N VAL A 257 14.23 -12.49 -1.60
CA VAL A 257 14.20 -11.18 -0.97
C VAL A 257 12.78 -10.62 -1.03
N ALA A 258 12.37 -9.88 -0.01
CA ALA A 258 11.05 -9.26 0.10
C ALA A 258 9.89 -10.21 -0.29
N PRO A 259 9.74 -11.36 0.40
CA PRO A 259 8.85 -12.44 -0.04
C PRO A 259 7.40 -12.00 -0.21
N HIS A 260 6.86 -11.19 0.69
CA HIS A 260 5.48 -10.68 0.61
C HIS A 260 5.26 -9.74 -0.59
N PHE A 261 6.25 -8.88 -0.86
CA PHE A 261 6.20 -8.00 -2.01
C PHE A 261 6.26 -8.79 -3.32
N THR A 262 7.20 -9.75 -3.41
CA THR A 262 7.38 -10.55 -4.63
C THR A 262 6.21 -11.49 -4.91
N VAL A 263 5.59 -12.10 -3.88
CA VAL A 263 4.35 -12.87 -4.04
C VAL A 263 3.21 -11.99 -4.54
N TRP A 264 3.05 -10.79 -3.97
CA TRP A 264 2.04 -9.84 -4.42
C TRP A 264 2.29 -9.37 -5.85
N ALA A 265 3.53 -9.04 -6.20
CA ALA A 265 3.91 -8.63 -7.56
C ALA A 265 3.61 -9.74 -8.58
N HIS A 266 3.98 -10.99 -8.26
CA HIS A 266 3.67 -12.17 -9.06
C HIS A 266 2.16 -12.35 -9.29
N SER A 267 1.36 -12.26 -8.23
CA SER A 267 -0.10 -12.41 -8.33
C SER A 267 -0.76 -11.31 -9.18
N LYS A 268 -0.19 -10.11 -9.18
CA LYS A 268 -0.72 -8.95 -9.92
C LYS A 268 -0.34 -8.94 -11.41
N TYR A 269 0.81 -9.51 -11.75
CA TYR A 269 1.37 -9.51 -13.11
C TYR A 269 1.87 -10.91 -13.53
N PRO A 270 1.02 -11.94 -13.52
CA PRO A 270 1.45 -13.34 -13.72
C PRO A 270 2.04 -13.61 -15.11
N SER A 271 1.67 -12.83 -16.12
CA SER A 271 2.07 -13.05 -17.52
C SER A 271 3.37 -12.35 -17.94
N LYS A 272 3.96 -11.49 -17.08
CA LYS A 272 5.20 -10.78 -17.41
C LYS A 272 6.40 -11.62 -17.01
N PRO A 273 7.26 -12.07 -17.95
CA PRO A 273 8.41 -12.91 -17.60
C PRO A 273 9.49 -12.18 -16.80
N VAL A 274 9.63 -10.88 -16.98
CA VAL A 274 10.50 -10.01 -16.19
C VAL A 274 9.66 -8.85 -15.66
N LEU A 275 9.77 -8.59 -14.38
CA LEU A 275 9.05 -7.51 -13.71
C LEU A 275 10.03 -6.57 -13.02
N GLU A 276 10.29 -5.43 -13.64
CA GLU A 276 11.08 -4.34 -13.07
C GLU A 276 10.21 -3.60 -12.06
N THR A 277 10.58 -3.70 -10.77
CA THR A 277 9.79 -3.11 -9.70
C THR A 277 10.42 -1.86 -9.11
N SER A 278 9.61 -1.12 -8.38
CA SER A 278 10.02 0.11 -7.70
C SER A 278 10.65 -0.14 -6.32
N LEU A 279 10.81 -1.40 -5.89
CA LEU A 279 11.34 -1.73 -4.57
C LEU A 279 12.78 -1.21 -4.42
N ASP A 280 13.04 -0.54 -3.31
CA ASP A 280 14.36 -0.09 -2.91
C ASP A 280 14.98 -1.10 -1.94
N PRO A 281 16.05 -1.81 -2.32
CA PRO A 281 16.61 -2.87 -1.49
C PRO A 281 17.14 -2.37 -0.14
N LEU A 282 17.66 -1.14 -0.09
CA LEU A 282 18.18 -0.56 1.16
C LEU A 282 17.04 -0.16 2.11
N LEU A 283 15.95 0.41 1.58
CA LEU A 283 14.77 0.74 2.39
C LEU A 283 14.05 -0.52 2.87
N GLN A 284 13.98 -1.55 2.03
CA GLN A 284 13.42 -2.86 2.39
C GLN A 284 14.18 -3.49 3.55
N GLU A 285 15.52 -3.58 3.45
CA GLU A 285 16.38 -4.14 4.50
C GLU A 285 16.26 -3.36 5.82
N LYS A 286 16.26 -2.01 5.75
CA LYS A 286 16.07 -1.16 6.93
C LYS A 286 14.70 -1.43 7.58
N ALA A 287 13.63 -1.55 6.78
CA ALA A 287 12.29 -1.81 7.28
C ALA A 287 12.18 -3.18 7.96
N GLU A 288 12.71 -4.23 7.33
CA GLU A 288 12.75 -5.58 7.90
C GLU A 288 13.50 -5.62 9.23
N ARG A 289 14.70 -5.03 9.26
CA ARG A 289 15.56 -5.03 10.47
C ARG A 289 14.93 -4.24 11.62
N ILE A 290 14.38 -3.04 11.35
CA ILE A 290 13.80 -2.20 12.41
C ILE A 290 12.51 -2.85 12.94
N LEU A 291 11.68 -3.42 12.07
CA LEU A 291 10.48 -4.14 12.48
C LEU A 291 10.84 -5.36 13.33
N LYS A 292 11.79 -6.18 12.87
CA LYS A 292 12.25 -7.38 13.60
C LYS A 292 12.78 -7.04 15.00
N ASN A 293 13.60 -5.99 15.10
CA ASN A 293 14.11 -5.54 16.41
C ASN A 293 12.98 -5.09 17.33
N ARG A 294 11.97 -4.35 16.79
CA ARG A 294 10.84 -3.93 17.60
C ARG A 294 10.00 -5.10 18.07
N LEU A 295 9.73 -6.06 17.20
CA LEU A 295 8.96 -7.25 17.57
C LEU A 295 9.68 -8.12 18.58
N SER A 296 11.03 -8.21 18.55
CA SER A 296 11.80 -8.91 19.58
C SER A 296 11.66 -8.26 20.96
N GLU A 297 11.50 -6.93 21.06
CA GLU A 297 11.21 -6.22 22.31
C GLU A 297 9.79 -6.49 22.82
N LEU A 298 8.87 -6.95 21.96
CA LEU A 298 7.45 -7.17 22.27
C LEU A 298 7.08 -8.64 22.48
N VAL A 299 8.00 -9.57 22.34
CA VAL A 299 7.75 -11.03 22.45
C VAL A 299 7.16 -11.41 23.82
N ASP A 300 7.68 -10.84 24.92
CA ASP A 300 7.20 -11.11 26.28
C ASP A 300 5.74 -10.66 26.48
N TYR A 301 5.28 -9.72 25.68
CA TYR A 301 3.90 -9.26 25.65
C TYR A 301 3.02 -10.05 24.68
N LYS A 302 3.53 -11.17 24.12
CA LYS A 302 2.83 -12.04 23.15
C LYS A 302 2.40 -11.32 21.87
N VAL A 303 3.28 -10.46 21.36
CA VAL A 303 3.11 -9.75 20.08
C VAL A 303 4.17 -10.22 19.12
N HIS A 304 3.74 -10.84 18.01
CA HIS A 304 4.64 -11.59 17.12
C HIS A 304 4.66 -11.07 15.68
N ASN A 305 3.63 -10.33 15.25
CA ASN A 305 3.49 -9.93 13.87
C ASN A 305 3.54 -8.40 13.70
N GLY A 306 3.99 -7.98 12.53
CA GLY A 306 4.00 -6.58 12.14
C GLY A 306 4.15 -6.45 10.63
N ALA A 307 3.79 -5.30 10.11
CA ALA A 307 3.92 -4.95 8.70
C ALA A 307 4.38 -3.51 8.55
N VAL A 308 5.15 -3.25 7.49
CA VAL A 308 5.64 -1.91 7.14
C VAL A 308 5.43 -1.67 5.65
N VAL A 309 5.00 -0.47 5.31
CA VAL A 309 4.90 0.03 3.93
C VAL A 309 5.61 1.37 3.86
N ILE A 310 6.51 1.54 2.88
CA ILE A 310 7.15 2.83 2.57
C ILE A 310 6.73 3.23 1.16
N LEU A 311 6.07 4.38 1.05
CA LEU A 311 5.66 4.99 -0.21
C LEU A 311 6.49 6.24 -0.48
N GLU A 312 6.96 6.40 -1.71
CA GLU A 312 7.49 7.65 -2.20
C GLU A 312 6.33 8.55 -2.65
N ASN A 313 6.16 9.68 -2.01
CA ASN A 313 4.97 10.51 -2.23
C ASN A 313 4.89 11.08 -3.65
N LYS A 314 5.99 11.59 -4.19
CA LYS A 314 6.03 12.20 -5.52
C LYS A 314 5.54 11.26 -6.63
N THR A 315 5.86 9.98 -6.56
CA THR A 315 5.59 9.01 -7.64
C THR A 315 4.47 8.02 -7.33
N GLY A 316 4.11 7.86 -6.04
CA GLY A 316 3.20 6.81 -5.56
C GLY A 316 3.83 5.41 -5.59
N LYS A 317 5.15 5.30 -5.76
CA LYS A 317 5.87 4.02 -5.83
C LYS A 317 6.03 3.39 -4.45
N VAL A 318 5.85 2.07 -4.39
CA VAL A 318 6.18 1.28 -3.19
C VAL A 318 7.68 1.08 -3.16
N ARG A 319 8.36 1.68 -2.17
CA ARG A 319 9.80 1.56 -1.99
C ARG A 319 10.17 0.41 -1.04
N ALA A 320 9.29 0.06 -0.11
CA ALA A 320 9.44 -1.13 0.73
C ALA A 320 8.07 -1.68 1.14
N LEU A 321 7.98 -3.00 1.29
CA LEU A 321 6.80 -3.69 1.81
C LEU A 321 7.23 -4.92 2.60
N VAL A 322 7.05 -4.86 3.91
CA VAL A 322 7.26 -5.97 4.84
C VAL A 322 5.89 -6.44 5.31
N GLY A 323 5.56 -7.70 5.08
CA GLY A 323 4.24 -8.24 5.42
C GLY A 323 4.18 -9.00 6.74
N SER A 324 5.31 -9.49 7.24
CA SER A 324 5.42 -10.19 8.54
C SER A 324 6.83 -10.07 9.09
N ASN A 325 7.03 -10.51 10.34
CA ASN A 325 8.36 -10.60 10.97
C ASN A 325 9.28 -11.61 10.28
N ASP A 326 8.76 -12.81 10.02
CA ASP A 326 9.46 -13.89 9.30
C ASP A 326 8.44 -14.63 8.43
N PHE A 327 8.73 -14.71 7.13
CA PHE A 327 7.88 -15.39 6.15
C PHE A 327 7.75 -16.89 6.43
N PHE A 328 8.75 -17.51 7.04
CA PHE A 328 8.81 -18.94 7.31
C PHE A 328 8.31 -19.32 8.71
N ASP A 329 7.90 -18.36 9.52
CA ASP A 329 7.30 -18.61 10.83
C ASP A 329 5.87 -19.17 10.67
N ASN A 330 5.78 -20.51 10.70
CA ASN A 330 4.50 -21.21 10.59
C ASN A 330 3.65 -21.07 11.87
N GLU A 331 4.27 -20.91 13.03
CA GLU A 331 3.57 -20.80 14.32
C GLU A 331 2.75 -19.51 14.40
N HIS A 332 3.31 -18.41 13.88
CA HIS A 332 2.68 -17.10 13.91
C HIS A 332 2.16 -16.66 12.54
N ALA A 333 1.88 -17.63 11.64
CA ALA A 333 1.30 -17.39 10.31
C ALA A 333 2.12 -16.41 9.46
N GLY A 334 3.45 -16.56 9.42
CA GLY A 334 4.38 -15.66 8.74
C GLY A 334 4.12 -15.42 7.25
N GLN A 335 3.40 -16.32 6.56
CA GLN A 335 3.01 -16.15 5.16
C GLN A 335 1.81 -15.20 4.95
N VAL A 336 1.13 -14.79 6.02
CA VAL A 336 0.07 -13.78 5.93
C VAL A 336 0.71 -12.41 5.66
N ASN A 337 0.26 -11.75 4.60
CA ASN A 337 0.73 -10.40 4.26
C ASN A 337 -0.05 -9.36 5.08
N GLY A 338 0.52 -8.90 6.20
CA GLY A 338 -0.07 -7.89 7.07
C GLY A 338 -0.27 -6.53 6.40
N ALA A 339 0.52 -6.20 5.38
CA ALA A 339 0.34 -4.96 4.62
C ALA A 339 -0.94 -4.95 3.76
N LEU A 340 -1.47 -6.14 3.43
CA LEU A 340 -2.67 -6.32 2.61
C LEU A 340 -3.85 -6.92 3.39
N SER A 341 -3.66 -7.31 4.65
CA SER A 341 -4.71 -7.84 5.52
C SER A 341 -5.66 -6.75 5.99
N ARG A 342 -6.94 -7.10 6.15
CA ARG A 342 -7.97 -6.20 6.65
C ARG A 342 -7.91 -6.16 8.17
N ARG A 343 -7.80 -4.96 8.75
CA ARG A 343 -7.74 -4.72 10.20
C ARG A 343 -8.38 -3.40 10.54
N SER A 344 -8.89 -3.26 11.77
CA SER A 344 -9.44 -1.99 12.27
C SER A 344 -8.32 -0.96 12.47
N PRO A 345 -8.38 0.20 11.82
CA PRO A 345 -7.35 1.23 11.95
C PRO A 345 -7.47 2.08 13.21
N GLY A 346 -8.55 1.93 13.97
CA GLY A 346 -8.84 2.78 15.13
C GLY A 346 -8.81 4.27 14.73
N SER A 347 -8.19 5.08 15.55
CA SER A 347 -8.09 6.54 15.37
C SER A 347 -7.27 7.01 14.19
N ALA A 348 -6.67 6.12 13.40
CA ALA A 348 -5.89 6.53 12.23
C ALA A 348 -6.74 7.15 11.10
N LEU A 349 -8.07 7.09 11.17
CA LEU A 349 -8.96 7.75 10.21
C LEU A 349 -9.30 9.21 10.57
N LYS A 350 -9.04 9.66 11.81
CA LYS A 350 -9.37 11.01 12.27
C LYS A 350 -8.80 12.15 11.42
N PRO A 351 -7.54 12.12 10.93
CA PRO A 351 -7.01 13.19 10.11
C PRO A 351 -7.87 13.52 8.89
N PHE A 352 -8.51 12.53 8.28
CA PHE A 352 -9.40 12.74 7.14
C PHE A 352 -10.71 13.44 7.54
N THR A 353 -11.21 13.16 8.74
CA THR A 353 -12.38 13.84 9.30
C THR A 353 -12.10 15.34 9.50
N TYR A 354 -10.96 15.66 10.13
CA TYR A 354 -10.56 17.04 10.34
C TYR A 354 -10.21 17.76 9.04
N ALA A 355 -9.56 17.08 8.10
CA ALA A 355 -9.29 17.62 6.77
C ALA A 355 -10.58 18.04 6.05
N ILE A 356 -11.65 17.25 6.12
CA ILE A 356 -12.95 17.63 5.57
C ILE A 356 -13.54 18.85 6.31
N GLY A 357 -13.42 18.89 7.65
CA GLY A 357 -13.88 20.03 8.45
C GLY A 357 -13.18 21.34 8.05
N PHE A 358 -11.88 21.31 7.81
CA PHE A 358 -11.09 22.44 7.30
C PHE A 358 -11.46 22.79 5.85
N ASP A 359 -11.62 21.78 5.00
CA ASP A 359 -11.94 21.98 3.57
C ASP A 359 -13.31 22.61 3.36
N LEU A 360 -14.27 22.30 4.24
CA LEU A 360 -15.58 22.92 4.29
C LEU A 360 -15.58 24.31 4.97
N GLY A 361 -14.46 24.75 5.54
CA GLY A 361 -14.35 26.00 6.27
C GLY A 361 -15.04 26.04 7.63
N LEU A 362 -15.50 24.88 8.14
CA LEU A 362 -16.25 24.77 9.40
C LEU A 362 -15.37 25.03 10.63
N TYR A 363 -14.06 24.81 10.50
CA TYR A 363 -13.12 24.88 11.61
C TYR A 363 -11.81 25.55 11.22
N THR A 364 -11.12 26.08 12.22
CA THR A 364 -9.70 26.45 12.18
C THR A 364 -8.98 25.80 13.38
N PRO A 365 -7.64 25.68 13.38
CA PRO A 365 -6.92 24.93 14.41
C PRO A 365 -7.18 25.35 15.86
N ARG A 366 -7.44 26.64 16.13
CA ARG A 366 -7.71 27.15 17.49
C ARG A 366 -9.20 27.15 17.88
N MET A 367 -10.13 26.91 16.97
CA MET A 367 -11.55 26.84 17.32
C MET A 367 -11.79 25.76 18.38
N ILE A 368 -12.74 26.04 19.30
CA ILE A 368 -13.05 25.15 20.43
C ILE A 368 -14.07 24.10 20.03
N LEU A 369 -13.81 22.89 20.49
CA LEU A 369 -14.71 21.75 20.49
C LEU A 369 -15.03 21.33 21.93
N ALA A 370 -16.14 20.64 22.11
CA ALA A 370 -16.58 20.18 23.43
C ALA A 370 -16.17 18.72 23.67
N ASP A 371 -15.18 18.50 24.51
CA ASP A 371 -14.84 17.16 25.01
C ASP A 371 -15.59 16.89 26.32
N VAL A 372 -16.88 16.65 26.22
CA VAL A 372 -17.80 16.43 27.31
C VAL A 372 -18.69 15.20 27.05
N PRO A 373 -19.34 14.61 28.06
CA PRO A 373 -20.26 13.50 27.85
C PRO A 373 -21.36 13.85 26.86
N VAL A 374 -21.38 13.14 25.71
CA VAL A 374 -22.40 13.31 24.67
C VAL A 374 -22.95 11.96 24.22
N GLN A 375 -24.18 11.96 23.73
CA GLN A 375 -24.82 10.77 23.18
C GLN A 375 -25.45 11.09 21.82
N TYR A 376 -25.12 10.28 20.83
CA TYR A 376 -25.64 10.37 19.47
C TYR A 376 -26.47 9.11 19.16
N GLN A 377 -27.77 9.19 19.10
CA GLN A 377 -28.66 8.07 18.71
C GLN A 377 -28.33 6.72 19.38
N GLY A 378 -28.08 6.70 20.69
CA GLY A 378 -27.65 5.50 21.41
C GLY A 378 -26.18 5.17 21.35
N TYR A 379 -25.39 5.94 20.53
CA TYR A 379 -23.94 5.87 20.48
C TYR A 379 -23.33 6.95 21.36
N ALA A 380 -22.61 6.54 22.41
CA ALA A 380 -21.88 7.42 23.32
C ALA A 380 -20.36 7.20 23.12
N PRO A 381 -19.67 8.06 22.39
CA PRO A 381 -18.22 7.96 22.27
C PRO A 381 -17.56 8.22 23.62
N LEU A 382 -16.56 7.38 23.95
CA LEU A 382 -15.73 7.56 25.14
C LEU A 382 -14.28 7.75 24.71
N ASP A 383 -13.57 8.65 25.37
CA ASP A 383 -12.13 8.77 25.17
C ASP A 383 -11.38 7.57 25.77
N TYR A 384 -10.19 7.30 25.25
CA TYR A 384 -9.36 6.18 25.70
C TYR A 384 -9.08 6.27 27.21
N SER A 385 -8.84 7.48 27.72
CA SER A 385 -8.60 7.76 29.14
C SER A 385 -9.86 7.62 30.02
N LYS A 386 -11.06 7.54 29.41
CA LYS A 386 -12.37 7.62 30.09
C LYS A 386 -12.56 8.91 30.89
N LYS A 387 -11.78 9.96 30.60
CA LYS A 387 -11.88 11.28 31.23
C LYS A 387 -12.17 12.31 30.14
N TYR A 388 -12.99 13.28 30.44
CA TYR A 388 -13.32 14.39 29.56
C TYR A 388 -12.50 15.61 29.98
N ARG A 389 -12.11 16.45 29.00
CA ARG A 389 -11.25 17.62 29.21
C ARG A 389 -12.02 18.94 29.21
N GLY A 390 -13.30 18.92 28.83
CA GLY A 390 -14.09 20.13 28.65
C GLY A 390 -13.83 20.81 27.31
N PRO A 391 -13.69 22.14 27.25
CA PRO A 391 -13.33 22.83 26.01
C PRO A 391 -11.89 22.52 25.61
N VAL A 392 -11.71 22.08 24.36
CA VAL A 392 -10.40 21.79 23.75
C VAL A 392 -10.31 22.41 22.35
N THR A 393 -9.14 22.81 21.92
CA THR A 393 -8.96 23.29 20.56
C THR A 393 -9.03 22.15 19.54
N VAL A 394 -9.37 22.47 18.29
CA VAL A 394 -9.33 21.51 17.19
C VAL A 394 -7.91 20.91 17.07
N ARG A 395 -6.85 21.72 17.26
CA ARG A 395 -5.45 21.28 17.28
C ARG A 395 -5.21 20.21 18.35
N GLU A 396 -5.50 20.51 19.60
CA GLU A 396 -5.35 19.56 20.73
C GLU A 396 -6.17 18.29 20.50
N SER A 397 -7.38 18.44 20.03
CA SER A 397 -8.30 17.33 19.78
C SER A 397 -7.76 16.32 18.75
N LEU A 398 -7.20 16.81 17.62
CA LEU A 398 -6.59 15.94 16.61
C LEU A 398 -5.23 15.40 17.10
N ALA A 399 -4.41 16.25 17.69
CA ALA A 399 -3.08 15.90 18.20
C ALA A 399 -3.16 14.79 19.24
N ASP A 400 -4.03 14.96 20.23
CA ASP A 400 -4.21 14.00 21.35
C ASP A 400 -5.20 12.87 21.01
N SER A 401 -5.76 12.93 19.80
CA SER A 401 -6.61 11.85 19.29
C SER A 401 -7.91 11.65 20.09
N LEU A 402 -8.53 12.74 20.61
CA LEU A 402 -9.77 12.66 21.36
C LEU A 402 -10.91 12.09 20.49
N ASN A 403 -11.78 11.28 21.10
CA ASN A 403 -12.85 10.59 20.37
C ASN A 403 -14.10 11.48 20.23
N VAL A 404 -14.52 12.08 21.32
CA VAL A 404 -15.75 12.89 21.38
C VAL A 404 -15.71 14.05 20.41
N PRO A 405 -14.66 14.89 20.41
CA PRO A 405 -14.55 15.99 19.46
C PRO A 405 -14.44 15.52 17.98
N ALA A 406 -13.76 14.39 17.72
CA ALA A 406 -13.66 13.84 16.37
C ALA A 406 -15.03 13.41 15.83
N VAL A 407 -15.89 12.84 16.68
CA VAL A 407 -17.27 12.48 16.33
C VAL A 407 -18.11 13.74 16.10
N GLU A 408 -17.93 14.80 16.91
CA GLU A 408 -18.59 16.11 16.70
C GLU A 408 -18.23 16.69 15.33
N VAL A 409 -16.93 16.71 14.98
CA VAL A 409 -16.45 17.19 13.66
C VAL A 409 -17.08 16.36 12.55
N LEU A 410 -17.13 15.03 12.67
CA LEU A 410 -17.74 14.17 11.67
C LEU A 410 -19.24 14.40 11.54
N GLN A 411 -19.96 14.60 12.65
CA GLN A 411 -21.39 14.90 12.64
C GLN A 411 -21.69 16.18 11.84
N LYS A 412 -20.92 17.26 12.10
CA LYS A 412 -21.10 18.53 11.40
C LYS A 412 -20.63 18.49 9.95
N SER A 413 -19.59 17.71 9.65
CA SER A 413 -19.05 17.57 8.29
C SER A 413 -19.84 16.56 7.43
N GLY A 414 -20.52 15.60 8.05
CA GLY A 414 -21.25 14.52 7.39
C GLY A 414 -20.39 13.27 7.15
N TYR A 415 -20.80 12.13 7.71
CA TYR A 415 -20.06 10.85 7.55
C TYR A 415 -20.06 10.32 6.11
N GLN A 416 -21.03 10.70 5.28
CA GLN A 416 -21.06 10.37 3.85
C GLN A 416 -19.88 10.99 3.10
N ARG A 417 -19.44 12.20 3.49
CA ARG A 417 -18.25 12.85 2.89
C ARG A 417 -16.98 12.11 3.25
N LEU A 418 -16.84 11.69 4.51
CA LEU A 418 -15.69 10.88 4.94
C LEU A 418 -15.66 9.54 4.19
N TYR A 419 -16.77 8.84 4.12
CA TYR A 419 -16.89 7.60 3.35
C TYR A 419 -16.47 7.79 1.89
N THR A 420 -16.99 8.83 1.23
CA THR A 420 -16.67 9.12 -0.17
C THR A 420 -15.20 9.46 -0.36
N LEU A 421 -14.61 10.28 0.52
CA LEU A 421 -13.19 10.60 0.48
C LEU A 421 -12.31 9.34 0.60
N LEU A 422 -12.60 8.48 1.58
CA LEU A 422 -11.83 7.25 1.81
C LEU A 422 -11.94 6.28 0.61
N LYS A 423 -13.12 6.14 0.01
CA LYS A 423 -13.32 5.35 -1.22
C LYS A 423 -12.51 5.91 -2.39
N GLN A 424 -12.54 7.23 -2.60
CA GLN A 424 -11.77 7.89 -3.67
C GLN A 424 -10.27 7.84 -3.41
N ALA A 425 -9.85 7.85 -2.15
CA ALA A 425 -8.46 7.66 -1.73
C ALA A 425 -7.98 6.19 -1.83
N GLY A 426 -8.81 5.29 -2.39
CA GLY A 426 -8.41 3.93 -2.73
C GLY A 426 -8.67 2.89 -1.65
N MET A 427 -9.46 3.17 -0.62
CA MET A 427 -9.87 2.16 0.36
C MET A 427 -10.94 1.23 -0.23
N THR A 428 -10.51 0.06 -0.70
CA THR A 428 -11.37 -0.94 -1.35
C THR A 428 -12.19 -1.77 -0.37
N THR A 429 -11.80 -1.75 0.90
CA THR A 429 -12.41 -2.54 1.97
C THR A 429 -13.77 -2.01 2.46
N LEU A 430 -14.10 -0.76 2.15
CA LEU A 430 -15.40 -0.15 2.43
C LEU A 430 -16.46 -0.70 1.48
N THR A 431 -16.98 -1.90 1.75
CA THR A 431 -17.90 -2.62 0.86
C THR A 431 -19.39 -2.37 1.16
N LYS A 432 -19.71 -1.84 2.35
CA LYS A 432 -21.07 -1.50 2.76
C LYS A 432 -21.34 -0.01 2.54
N GLY A 433 -22.61 0.39 2.58
CA GLY A 433 -23.00 1.81 2.45
C GLY A 433 -22.53 2.67 3.64
N PRO A 434 -22.48 4.01 3.48
CA PRO A 434 -22.02 4.93 4.51
C PRO A 434 -22.84 4.85 5.80
N GLU A 435 -24.13 4.53 5.72
CA GLU A 435 -25.05 4.40 6.86
C GLU A 435 -24.66 3.25 7.80
N HIS A 436 -24.05 2.20 7.26
CA HIS A 436 -23.57 1.07 8.05
C HIS A 436 -22.45 1.47 9.03
N TYR A 437 -21.59 2.39 8.61
CA TYR A 437 -20.48 2.85 9.41
C TYR A 437 -20.85 4.05 10.31
N GLY A 438 -21.71 4.95 9.81
CA GLY A 438 -22.20 6.11 10.53
C GLY A 438 -21.09 6.98 11.14
N LEU A 439 -21.36 7.56 12.31
CA LEU A 439 -20.40 8.41 13.03
C LEU A 439 -19.19 7.66 13.57
N SER A 440 -19.30 6.36 13.78
CA SER A 440 -18.21 5.54 14.31
C SER A 440 -17.09 5.31 13.28
N LEU A 441 -17.30 5.67 11.99
CA LEU A 441 -16.31 5.56 10.93
C LEU A 441 -14.99 6.27 11.29
N THR A 442 -15.07 7.46 11.89
CA THR A 442 -13.87 8.23 12.29
C THR A 442 -13.03 7.55 13.38
N LEU A 443 -13.65 6.59 14.13
CA LEU A 443 -12.99 5.81 15.17
C LEU A 443 -12.51 4.43 14.69
N GLY A 444 -12.63 4.15 13.37
CA GLY A 444 -12.05 2.96 12.77
C GLY A 444 -12.91 1.70 12.81
N THR A 445 -14.24 1.83 12.79
CA THR A 445 -15.16 0.68 12.65
C THR A 445 -15.08 0.00 11.28
N ALA A 446 -14.52 0.67 10.29
CA ALA A 446 -14.23 0.08 8.99
C ALA A 446 -12.82 -0.53 8.98
N GLU A 447 -12.71 -1.81 8.63
CA GLU A 447 -11.40 -2.43 8.41
C GLU A 447 -10.73 -1.88 7.15
N VAL A 448 -9.41 -1.67 7.21
CA VAL A 448 -8.58 -1.17 6.11
C VAL A 448 -7.35 -2.04 5.91
N ARG A 449 -6.68 -1.88 4.77
CA ARG A 449 -5.34 -2.43 4.52
C ARG A 449 -4.29 -1.37 4.80
N LEU A 450 -3.16 -1.77 5.37
CA LEU A 450 -2.06 -0.84 5.67
C LEU A 450 -1.59 -0.09 4.42
N LEU A 451 -1.46 -0.78 3.29
CA LEU A 451 -1.07 -0.16 2.02
C LEU A 451 -2.07 0.92 1.57
N GLU A 452 -3.38 0.64 1.67
CA GLU A 452 -4.43 1.59 1.28
C GLU A 452 -4.47 2.79 2.23
N LEU A 453 -4.32 2.55 3.53
CA LEU A 453 -4.23 3.60 4.54
C LEU A 453 -3.00 4.48 4.32
N ALA A 454 -1.82 3.88 4.12
CA ALA A 454 -0.59 4.62 3.82
C ALA A 454 -0.74 5.48 2.57
N ASN A 455 -1.41 4.99 1.51
CA ASN A 455 -1.65 5.78 0.31
C ASN A 455 -2.65 6.94 0.53
N ALA A 456 -3.65 6.75 1.38
CA ALA A 456 -4.55 7.84 1.78
C ALA A 456 -3.79 8.94 2.55
N TYR A 457 -2.83 8.57 3.41
CA TYR A 457 -1.94 9.54 4.06
C TYR A 457 -0.95 10.17 3.07
N ALA A 458 -0.47 9.41 2.08
CA ALA A 458 0.34 9.98 1.00
C ALA A 458 -0.43 11.05 0.19
N MET A 459 -1.76 10.97 0.13
CA MET A 459 -2.61 12.05 -0.40
C MET A 459 -2.51 13.30 0.49
N LEU A 460 -2.55 13.17 1.83
CA LEU A 460 -2.32 14.30 2.73
C LEU A 460 -0.91 14.86 2.55
N ALA A 461 0.09 13.97 2.42
CA ALA A 461 1.48 14.35 2.17
C ALA A 461 1.67 15.10 0.84
N ARG A 462 0.85 14.84 -0.16
CA ARG A 462 0.80 15.57 -1.44
C ARG A 462 -0.18 16.76 -1.41
N LEU A 463 -0.46 17.27 -0.22
CA LEU A 463 -1.34 18.40 -0.01
C LEU A 463 -2.70 18.25 -0.71
N GLY A 464 -3.32 17.09 -0.52
CA GLY A 464 -4.68 16.76 -0.99
C GLY A 464 -4.76 16.11 -2.36
N GLU A 465 -3.64 15.81 -3.00
CA GLU A 465 -3.60 15.12 -4.30
C GLU A 465 -3.47 13.60 -4.13
N PHE A 466 -4.48 12.87 -4.52
CA PHE A 466 -4.45 11.41 -4.58
C PHE A 466 -3.68 10.93 -5.81
N ARG A 467 -2.85 9.91 -5.61
CA ARG A 467 -2.16 9.18 -6.68
C ARG A 467 -2.27 7.67 -6.40
N SER A 468 -2.54 6.88 -7.44
CA SER A 468 -2.59 5.43 -7.27
C SER A 468 -1.21 4.83 -6.99
N VAL A 469 -1.18 3.80 -6.13
CA VAL A 469 0.06 3.08 -5.80
C VAL A 469 0.58 2.29 -7.01
N SER A 470 1.88 2.36 -7.25
CA SER A 470 2.59 1.52 -8.22
C SER A 470 3.67 0.67 -7.54
N ILE A 471 3.79 -0.60 -8.01
CA ILE A 471 4.90 -1.48 -7.67
C ILE A 471 5.91 -1.59 -8.84
N LEU A 472 5.58 -1.02 -9.99
CA LEU A 472 6.46 -1.01 -11.16
C LEU A 472 7.34 0.23 -11.16
N ASP A 473 8.56 0.08 -11.66
CA ASP A 473 9.44 1.24 -11.85
C ASP A 473 8.89 2.18 -12.93
N LYS A 474 8.34 1.63 -14.00
CA LYS A 474 7.64 2.37 -15.05
C LYS A 474 6.18 1.91 -15.11
N PRO A 475 5.26 2.58 -14.40
CA PRO A 475 3.85 2.20 -14.42
C PRO A 475 3.19 2.58 -15.74
N ASP A 476 2.35 1.70 -16.26
CA ASP A 476 1.61 1.94 -17.52
C ASP A 476 0.55 3.05 -17.35
N HIS A 477 -0.10 3.13 -16.16
CA HIS A 477 -1.12 4.12 -15.85
C HIS A 477 -1.05 4.55 -14.40
N VAL A 478 -1.06 5.87 -14.16
CA VAL A 478 -1.17 6.48 -12.83
C VAL A 478 -2.47 7.28 -12.76
N ARG A 479 -3.34 6.96 -11.82
CA ARG A 479 -4.56 7.75 -11.56
C ARG A 479 -4.23 8.84 -10.56
N GLU A 480 -4.49 10.10 -10.95
CA GLU A 480 -4.29 11.28 -10.12
C GLU A 480 -5.60 12.05 -10.00
N LYS A 481 -5.87 12.56 -8.81
CA LYS A 481 -7.05 13.38 -8.55
C LYS A 481 -6.88 14.21 -7.29
N ARG A 482 -7.16 15.50 -7.35
CA ARG A 482 -7.27 16.33 -6.14
C ARG A 482 -8.56 15.98 -5.40
N LEU A 483 -8.43 15.56 -4.15
CA LEU A 483 -9.55 15.14 -3.29
C LEU A 483 -9.80 16.12 -2.13
N LEU A 484 -8.79 16.87 -1.72
CA LEU A 484 -8.85 17.90 -0.69
C LEU A 484 -8.13 19.16 -1.19
N SER A 485 -8.47 20.30 -0.62
CA SER A 485 -7.69 21.51 -0.87
C SER A 485 -6.31 21.42 -0.23
N GLU A 486 -5.35 22.12 -0.83
CA GLU A 486 -3.99 22.20 -0.33
C GLU A 486 -3.94 22.72 1.11
N GLY A 487 -4.72 23.79 1.39
CA GLY A 487 -4.81 24.37 2.73
C GLY A 487 -5.33 23.39 3.78
N ALA A 488 -6.35 22.58 3.46
CA ALA A 488 -6.90 21.61 4.42
C ALA A 488 -5.88 20.51 4.76
N ALA A 489 -5.19 19.98 3.76
CA ALA A 489 -4.14 18.98 3.98
C ALA A 489 -2.93 19.55 4.73
N TYR A 490 -2.55 20.81 4.43
CA TYR A 490 -1.49 21.52 5.14
C TYR A 490 -1.82 21.73 6.63
N LEU A 491 -3.04 22.20 6.96
CA LEU A 491 -3.45 22.37 8.36
C LEU A 491 -3.40 21.05 9.15
N VAL A 492 -3.78 19.93 8.51
CA VAL A 492 -3.63 18.60 9.12
C VAL A 492 -2.16 18.25 9.35
N ALA A 493 -1.29 18.50 8.38
CA ALA A 493 0.13 18.23 8.50
C ALA A 493 0.78 19.08 9.60
N ASP A 494 0.43 20.37 9.66
CA ASP A 494 0.89 21.32 10.68
C ASP A 494 0.49 20.89 12.12
N ILE A 495 -0.73 20.40 12.29
CA ILE A 495 -1.19 19.87 13.58
C ILE A 495 -0.47 18.59 13.98
N LEU A 496 -0.26 17.68 13.01
CA LEU A 496 0.30 16.36 13.28
C LEU A 496 1.83 16.36 13.37
N GLU A 497 2.51 17.41 12.97
CA GLU A 497 3.98 17.56 13.04
C GLU A 497 4.48 17.89 14.44
N ASP A 498 3.62 18.21 15.36
CA ASP A 498 3.98 18.69 16.69
C ASP A 498 5.18 17.93 17.30
N SER A 499 6.34 18.59 17.29
CA SER A 499 7.61 18.02 17.76
C SER A 499 7.64 17.82 19.28
N GLU A 500 6.82 18.55 20.05
CA GLU A 500 6.70 18.36 21.49
C GLU A 500 6.06 17.01 21.82
N ARG A 501 5.11 16.53 21.01
CA ARG A 501 4.53 15.20 21.15
C ARG A 501 5.56 14.07 20.96
N LEU A 502 6.52 14.27 20.06
CA LEU A 502 7.63 13.33 19.88
C LEU A 502 8.60 13.38 21.05
N ALA A 503 8.91 14.58 21.55
CA ALA A 503 9.85 14.77 22.66
C ALA A 503 9.32 14.20 23.98
N LEU A 504 8.00 14.20 24.18
CA LEU A 504 7.34 13.64 25.38
C LEU A 504 7.19 12.11 25.31
N SER A 505 7.49 11.48 24.16
CA SER A 505 7.37 10.03 24.05
C SER A 505 8.63 9.32 24.57
N ASP A 506 8.45 8.34 25.45
CA ASP A 506 9.53 7.59 26.12
C ASP A 506 10.49 6.89 25.14
N PHE A 507 10.04 6.56 23.93
CA PHE A 507 10.86 5.87 22.93
C PHE A 507 11.85 6.76 22.18
N VAL A 508 11.72 8.09 22.28
CA VAL A 508 12.59 9.06 21.59
C VAL A 508 13.82 9.40 22.42
N GLY A 509 13.67 9.44 23.74
CA GLY A 509 14.74 9.83 24.67
C GLY A 509 15.24 11.27 24.41
N ASN A 510 16.47 11.60 24.90
CA ASN A 510 17.09 12.93 24.76
C ASN A 510 17.71 13.20 23.37
N ARG A 511 17.07 12.77 22.27
CA ARG A 511 17.61 12.97 20.91
C ARG A 511 17.34 14.38 20.42
N ARG A 512 18.40 15.13 20.06
CA ARG A 512 18.34 16.54 19.68
C ARG A 512 17.89 16.80 18.24
N ASN A 513 17.91 15.81 17.34
CA ASN A 513 17.64 15.99 15.89
C ASN A 513 16.63 14.98 15.39
N LEU A 514 15.38 15.13 15.80
CA LEU A 514 14.29 14.34 15.23
C LEU A 514 13.90 14.88 13.84
N PRO A 515 13.64 13.99 12.86
CA PRO A 515 13.15 14.43 11.57
C PRO A 515 11.75 15.06 11.71
N ARG A 516 11.48 16.15 10.98
CA ARG A 516 10.13 16.71 10.90
C ARG A 516 9.21 15.77 10.16
N VAL A 517 8.19 15.26 10.85
CA VAL A 517 7.20 14.33 10.31
C VAL A 517 5.83 14.59 10.93
N ALA A 518 4.80 14.60 10.10
CA ALA A 518 3.42 14.50 10.57
C ALA A 518 3.12 13.03 10.86
N TRP A 519 2.54 12.71 12.02
CA TRP A 519 2.27 11.33 12.38
C TRP A 519 0.97 11.16 13.16
N LYS A 520 0.31 10.04 12.92
CA LYS A 520 -0.92 9.67 13.63
C LYS A 520 -0.90 8.20 14.00
N THR A 521 -1.27 7.94 15.25
CA THR A 521 -1.46 6.59 15.77
C THR A 521 -2.91 6.14 15.65
N GLY A 522 -3.10 4.84 15.62
CA GLY A 522 -4.38 4.17 15.77
C GLY A 522 -4.23 2.98 16.71
N THR A 523 -5.24 2.75 17.52
CA THR A 523 -5.37 1.56 18.36
C THR A 523 -6.78 1.05 18.16
N SER A 524 -6.92 -0.22 17.77
CA SER A 524 -8.25 -0.81 17.62
C SER A 524 -8.89 -1.07 18.99
N TYR A 525 -10.23 -1.10 19.02
CA TYR A 525 -10.94 -1.44 20.23
C TYR A 525 -10.48 -2.79 20.79
N GLY A 526 -10.21 -2.85 22.08
CA GLY A 526 -9.71 -4.05 22.75
C GLY A 526 -8.23 -4.36 22.52
N ASN A 527 -7.44 -3.42 21.97
CA ASN A 527 -5.99 -3.55 21.78
C ASN A 527 -5.58 -4.79 20.93
N HIS A 528 -6.25 -5.00 19.81
CA HIS A 528 -5.88 -6.06 18.85
C HIS A 528 -4.87 -5.59 17.81
N ASP A 529 -4.89 -4.30 17.46
CA ASP A 529 -4.09 -3.70 16.40
C ASP A 529 -3.52 -2.36 16.86
N ALA A 530 -2.23 -2.18 16.64
CA ALA A 530 -1.51 -0.93 16.85
C ALA A 530 -1.00 -0.39 15.51
N TRP A 531 -1.33 0.86 15.20
CA TRP A 531 -1.02 1.52 13.95
C TRP A 531 -0.25 2.80 14.16
N THR A 532 0.62 3.10 13.22
CA THR A 532 1.17 4.45 13.03
C THR A 532 1.37 4.70 11.54
N VAL A 533 0.89 5.83 11.08
CA VAL A 533 1.27 6.36 9.77
C VAL A 533 1.95 7.70 9.98
N ALA A 534 3.17 7.80 9.48
CA ALA A 534 3.96 9.01 9.53
C ALA A 534 4.33 9.45 8.11
N TYR A 535 4.42 10.75 7.87
CA TYR A 535 4.75 11.28 6.55
C TYR A 535 5.46 12.64 6.62
N ASN A 536 6.22 12.92 5.58
CA ASN A 536 6.73 14.23 5.22
C ASN A 536 6.46 14.47 3.71
N PRO A 537 6.93 15.56 3.08
CA PRO A 537 6.72 15.76 1.63
C PRO A 537 7.24 14.63 0.73
N GLU A 538 8.26 13.88 1.16
CA GLU A 538 8.95 12.89 0.32
C GLU A 538 8.45 11.46 0.52
N TYR A 539 8.25 11.03 1.78
CA TYR A 539 7.85 9.66 2.10
C TYR A 539 6.64 9.60 3.02
N THR A 540 5.87 8.52 2.85
CA THR A 540 4.84 8.07 3.78
C THR A 540 5.18 6.66 4.26
N ILE A 541 5.24 6.48 5.58
CA ILE A 541 5.56 5.20 6.22
C ILE A 541 4.37 4.77 7.06
N GLY A 542 3.76 3.64 6.66
CA GLY A 542 2.72 2.97 7.42
C GLY A 542 3.29 1.79 8.20
N VAL A 543 2.91 1.66 9.46
CA VAL A 543 3.30 0.54 10.33
C VAL A 543 2.06 -0.02 11.01
N TRP A 544 1.95 -1.34 11.00
CA TRP A 544 0.99 -2.11 11.78
C TRP A 544 1.74 -3.12 12.65
N ILE A 545 1.34 -3.25 13.92
CA ILE A 545 1.83 -4.27 14.85
C ILE A 545 0.62 -4.93 15.52
N GLY A 546 0.66 -6.26 15.63
CA GLY A 546 -0.42 -7.06 16.20
C GLY A 546 -0.16 -8.55 16.12
N ASN A 547 -1.23 -9.33 16.16
CA ASN A 547 -1.18 -10.77 15.95
C ASN A 547 -2.10 -11.16 14.80
N PHE A 548 -1.63 -11.99 13.85
CA PHE A 548 -2.49 -12.47 12.75
C PHE A 548 -3.66 -13.31 13.28
N SER A 549 -3.50 -13.93 14.43
CA SER A 549 -4.57 -14.64 15.15
C SER A 549 -5.67 -13.70 15.72
N GLY A 550 -5.44 -12.39 15.74
CA GLY A 550 -6.32 -11.42 16.37
C GLY A 550 -6.27 -11.42 17.90
N LYS A 551 -5.31 -12.08 18.54
CA LYS A 551 -5.15 -12.06 20.00
C LYS A 551 -4.74 -10.66 20.46
N PRO A 552 -5.43 -10.08 21.48
CA PRO A 552 -5.08 -8.75 22.00
C PRO A 552 -3.84 -8.79 22.91
N SER A 553 -3.23 -7.62 23.08
CA SER A 553 -2.19 -7.40 24.10
C SER A 553 -2.28 -5.98 24.62
N LYS A 554 -2.01 -5.79 25.94
CA LYS A 554 -1.99 -4.46 26.56
C LYS A 554 -0.95 -3.53 25.93
N SER A 555 0.13 -4.07 25.39
CA SER A 555 1.19 -3.33 24.70
C SER A 555 0.86 -2.98 23.23
N LEU A 556 -0.30 -3.39 22.71
CA LEU A 556 -0.76 -3.01 21.37
C LEU A 556 -1.44 -1.64 21.40
N VAL A 557 -0.67 -0.64 21.77
CA VAL A 557 -1.03 0.78 21.69
C VAL A 557 -0.18 1.42 20.59
N GLY A 558 -0.82 2.19 19.71
CA GLY A 558 -0.16 2.72 18.50
C GLY A 558 1.10 3.51 18.80
N VAL A 559 1.10 4.36 19.84
CA VAL A 559 2.26 5.17 20.24
C VAL A 559 3.40 4.31 20.80
N GLU A 560 3.10 3.26 21.55
CA GLU A 560 4.12 2.39 22.14
C GLU A 560 4.64 1.35 21.16
N ALA A 561 3.77 0.65 20.44
CA ALA A 561 4.16 -0.46 19.60
C ALA A 561 4.66 -0.05 18.21
N ALA A 562 3.88 0.75 17.47
CA ALA A 562 4.08 1.03 16.05
C ALA A 562 4.87 2.33 15.78
N ALA A 563 4.68 3.39 16.58
CA ALA A 563 5.35 4.66 16.34
C ALA A 563 6.89 4.57 16.39
N PRO A 564 7.52 3.80 17.31
CA PRO A 564 8.98 3.65 17.31
C PRO A 564 9.55 3.15 15.98
N VAL A 565 8.83 2.26 15.28
CA VAL A 565 9.27 1.74 13.98
C VAL A 565 9.24 2.83 12.91
N ALA A 566 8.12 3.57 12.82
CA ALA A 566 7.96 4.63 11.83
C ALA A 566 8.99 5.75 12.02
N ILE A 567 9.18 6.22 13.25
CA ILE A 567 10.12 7.31 13.57
C ILE A 567 11.56 6.88 13.34
N ARG A 568 11.97 5.67 13.80
CA ARG A 568 13.32 5.13 13.55
C ARG A 568 13.61 4.96 12.05
N LEU A 569 12.60 4.64 11.23
CA LEU A 569 12.77 4.60 9.78
C LEU A 569 13.06 5.98 9.21
N PHE A 570 12.32 7.01 9.60
CA PHE A 570 12.60 8.40 9.18
C PHE A 570 13.98 8.86 9.64
N GLU A 571 14.38 8.57 10.89
CA GLU A 571 15.75 8.84 11.39
C GLU A 571 16.84 8.18 10.52
N ARG A 572 16.59 6.95 10.06
CA ARG A 572 17.56 6.22 9.21
C ARG A 572 17.56 6.65 7.76
N ILE A 573 16.44 7.17 7.26
CA ILE A 573 16.36 7.76 5.93
C ILE A 573 17.11 9.09 5.88
N TYR A 574 16.93 9.92 6.91
CA TYR A 574 17.49 11.27 6.97
C TYR A 574 18.71 11.40 7.92
N ALA A 575 19.44 10.29 8.14
CA ALA A 575 20.57 10.27 9.06
C ALA A 575 21.66 11.31 8.73
N ASN A 576 21.84 11.63 7.45
CA ASN A 576 22.90 12.50 6.93
C ASN A 576 22.41 13.81 6.30
N GLN A 577 21.11 14.07 6.34
CA GLN A 577 20.50 15.26 5.74
C GLN A 577 19.24 15.65 6.51
N PRO A 578 18.86 16.94 6.53
CA PRO A 578 17.60 17.37 7.14
C PRO A 578 16.41 16.80 6.38
N ALA A 579 15.36 16.39 7.11
CA ALA A 579 14.11 15.98 6.49
C ALA A 579 13.40 17.20 5.87
N PRO A 580 12.88 17.09 4.63
CA PRO A 580 12.14 18.18 4.01
C PRO A 580 10.83 18.44 4.74
N TRP A 581 10.38 19.69 4.72
CA TRP A 581 9.08 20.09 5.24
C TRP A 581 8.36 21.03 4.27
N TYR A 582 7.07 21.22 4.48
CA TYR A 582 6.23 22.05 3.64
C TYR A 582 6.52 23.54 3.86
N GLU A 583 6.55 24.29 2.79
CA GLU A 583 6.31 25.72 2.82
C GLU A 583 4.81 25.98 3.02
N LYS A 584 4.48 27.05 3.74
CA LYS A 584 3.07 27.42 3.95
C LYS A 584 2.43 27.82 2.62
N PRO A 585 1.36 27.12 2.17
CA PRO A 585 0.70 27.42 0.91
C PRO A 585 0.12 28.84 0.88
N ALA A 586 0.09 29.46 -0.29
CA ALA A 586 -0.50 30.80 -0.47
C ALA A 586 -2.01 30.85 -0.11
N SER A 587 -2.69 29.70 -0.15
CA SER A 587 -4.09 29.54 0.27
C SER A 587 -4.30 29.58 1.79
N VAL A 588 -3.21 29.56 2.58
CA VAL A 588 -3.27 29.56 4.05
C VAL A 588 -2.78 30.91 4.59
N GLY A 589 -3.68 31.64 5.24
CA GLY A 589 -3.41 32.89 5.93
C GLY A 589 -3.21 32.71 7.44
N SER A 590 -2.82 33.79 8.12
CA SER A 590 -2.83 33.91 9.58
C SER A 590 -3.70 35.09 9.98
N ARG A 591 -4.50 34.95 11.05
CA ARG A 591 -5.35 36.00 11.57
C ARG A 591 -5.40 35.98 13.10
N LYS A 592 -5.76 37.14 13.69
CA LYS A 592 -6.02 37.20 15.12
C LYS A 592 -7.38 36.59 15.44
N VAL A 593 -7.39 35.65 16.41
CA VAL A 593 -8.58 34.98 16.90
C VAL A 593 -8.70 35.18 18.41
N CYS A 594 -9.92 35.14 18.91
CA CYS A 594 -10.21 35.14 20.34
C CYS A 594 -9.53 33.95 21.04
N LEU A 595 -8.83 34.19 22.14
CA LEU A 595 -8.09 33.12 22.83
C LEU A 595 -9.01 32.00 23.36
N LEU A 596 -10.27 32.36 23.74
CA LEU A 596 -11.23 31.42 24.33
C LEU A 596 -12.05 30.66 23.26
N SER A 597 -12.54 31.34 22.20
CA SER A 597 -13.40 30.71 21.18
C SER A 597 -12.65 30.15 19.97
N GLY A 598 -11.45 30.70 19.68
CA GLY A 598 -10.74 30.46 18.42
C GLY A 598 -11.39 31.08 17.18
N GLU A 599 -12.50 31.86 17.35
CA GLU A 599 -13.12 32.62 16.27
C GLU A 599 -12.40 33.99 16.09
N PRO A 600 -12.49 34.63 14.92
CA PRO A 600 -11.96 35.97 14.70
C PRO A 600 -12.33 36.95 15.83
N VAL A 601 -11.38 37.77 16.28
CA VAL A 601 -11.59 38.68 17.40
C VAL A 601 -12.75 39.65 17.17
N SER A 602 -13.53 39.90 18.19
CA SER A 602 -14.43 41.06 18.29
C SER A 602 -13.79 42.15 19.12
N HIS A 603 -14.34 43.36 19.07
CA HIS A 603 -13.84 44.52 19.84
C HIS A 603 -13.94 44.35 21.36
N ILE A 604 -14.73 43.36 21.83
CA ILE A 604 -14.91 43.07 23.27
C ILE A 604 -14.09 41.87 23.74
N CYS A 605 -13.32 41.21 22.86
CA CYS A 605 -12.48 40.08 23.27
C CYS A 605 -11.31 40.59 24.14
N PRO A 606 -11.09 40.07 25.36
CA PRO A 606 -10.00 40.55 26.23
C PRO A 606 -8.62 40.12 25.75
N HIS A 607 -8.53 38.93 25.11
CA HIS A 607 -7.25 38.35 24.66
C HIS A 607 -7.36 37.75 23.26
N SER A 608 -6.25 37.76 22.53
CA SER A 608 -6.16 37.23 21.18
C SER A 608 -4.90 36.42 20.98
N ALA A 609 -4.94 35.45 20.03
CA ALA A 609 -3.80 34.71 19.54
C ALA A 609 -3.82 34.63 18.01
N ASP A 610 -2.69 34.22 17.43
CA ASP A 610 -2.64 33.98 15.99
C ASP A 610 -3.16 32.57 15.68
N ASP A 611 -3.94 32.42 14.61
CA ASP A 611 -4.40 31.17 14.10
C ASP A 611 -4.30 31.09 12.58
N LEU A 612 -4.09 29.89 12.06
CA LEU A 612 -4.07 29.59 10.63
C LEU A 612 -5.48 29.39 10.10
N PHE A 613 -5.75 29.89 8.89
CA PHE A 613 -7.06 29.71 8.24
C PHE A 613 -6.91 29.58 6.73
N ILE A 614 -7.89 28.98 6.07
CA ILE A 614 -7.91 28.83 4.61
C ILE A 614 -8.62 30.05 4.02
N ILE A 615 -7.88 30.85 3.23
CA ILE A 615 -8.37 32.06 2.59
C ILE A 615 -9.55 31.74 1.68
N GLY A 616 -10.66 32.49 1.83
CA GLY A 616 -11.87 32.31 1.04
C GLY A 616 -12.72 31.08 1.37
N ARG A 617 -12.31 30.26 2.38
CA ARG A 617 -13.09 29.09 2.82
C ARG A 617 -13.47 29.15 4.29
N SER A 618 -12.50 29.40 5.17
CA SER A 618 -12.75 29.43 6.62
C SER A 618 -13.73 30.53 6.98
N MET A 619 -14.66 30.20 7.89
CA MET A 619 -15.65 31.17 8.37
C MET A 619 -14.99 32.44 8.90
N ASP A 620 -15.60 33.58 8.58
CA ASP A 620 -15.15 34.91 9.00
C ASP A 620 -16.07 35.53 10.06
N ARG A 621 -16.83 34.69 10.75
CA ARG A 621 -17.72 35.12 11.83
C ARG A 621 -16.87 35.50 13.05
N THR A 622 -17.08 36.73 13.56
CA THR A 622 -16.41 37.21 14.78
C THR A 622 -16.87 36.45 16.01
N CYS A 623 -16.03 36.47 17.05
CA CYS A 623 -16.25 35.79 18.33
C CYS A 623 -17.68 35.94 18.85
N SER A 624 -18.33 34.79 19.05
CA SER A 624 -19.74 34.70 19.43
C SER A 624 -19.94 34.49 20.93
N ILE A 625 -18.89 34.08 21.67
CA ILE A 625 -19.03 33.76 23.09
C ILE A 625 -18.88 34.98 24.02
N HIS A 626 -18.08 35.99 23.65
CA HIS A 626 -17.96 37.18 24.50
C HIS A 626 -19.19 38.06 24.34
N LYS A 627 -19.83 38.37 25.48
CA LYS A 627 -21.00 39.23 25.55
C LYS A 627 -20.81 40.23 26.65
N LYS A 628 -21.25 41.46 26.39
CA LYS A 628 -21.26 42.54 27.34
C LYS A 628 -22.57 42.50 28.10
N PHE A 629 -22.50 42.57 29.44
CA PHE A 629 -23.65 42.61 30.32
C PHE A 629 -23.64 43.90 31.12
N PHE A 630 -24.82 44.42 31.34
CA PHE A 630 -25.08 45.51 32.27
C PHE A 630 -25.68 44.90 33.57
N ILE A 631 -24.98 45.01 34.66
CA ILE A 631 -25.33 44.31 35.91
C ILE A 631 -25.75 45.36 36.91
N ASP A 632 -26.93 45.18 37.49
CA ASP A 632 -27.34 45.94 38.65
C ASP A 632 -26.44 45.57 39.85
N LYS A 633 -25.81 46.59 40.46
CA LYS A 633 -24.86 46.36 41.55
C LYS A 633 -25.54 45.93 42.85
N GLU A 634 -26.86 46.21 43.05
CA GLU A 634 -27.59 45.83 44.25
C GLU A 634 -28.13 44.42 44.17
N THR A 635 -28.65 44.00 43.00
CA THR A 635 -29.25 42.70 42.82
C THR A 635 -28.31 41.66 42.22
N GLY A 636 -27.24 42.08 41.56
CA GLY A 636 -26.33 41.21 40.80
C GLY A 636 -26.95 40.64 39.52
N MET A 637 -28.15 41.04 39.13
CA MET A 637 -28.86 40.59 37.96
C MET A 637 -28.47 41.36 36.69
N ALA A 638 -28.57 40.71 35.54
CA ALA A 638 -28.32 41.39 34.26
C ALA A 638 -29.53 42.21 33.83
N LEU A 639 -29.25 43.40 33.33
CA LEU A 639 -30.20 44.38 32.78
C LEU A 639 -30.10 44.43 31.27
N ASP A 640 -31.18 44.81 30.59
CA ASP A 640 -31.21 44.98 29.12
C ASP A 640 -30.35 46.14 28.59
N GLY A 641 -29.92 47.04 29.47
CA GLY A 641 -29.10 48.16 29.16
C GLY A 641 -28.87 49.08 30.36
N PRO A 642 -28.12 50.16 30.19
CA PRO A 642 -27.90 51.14 31.28
C PRO A 642 -29.22 51.84 31.62
N VAL A 643 -29.70 51.70 32.89
CA VAL A 643 -30.91 52.34 33.36
C VAL A 643 -30.56 53.64 34.12
N LYS A 644 -31.19 54.76 33.75
CA LYS A 644 -30.94 56.07 34.37
C LYS A 644 -31.33 56.03 35.86
N GLY A 645 -30.35 56.33 36.74
CA GLY A 645 -30.56 56.34 38.19
C GLY A 645 -30.20 55.03 38.93
N GLN A 646 -29.88 53.97 38.24
CA GLN A 646 -29.35 52.73 38.83
C GLN A 646 -27.81 52.66 38.76
N SER A 647 -27.21 52.03 39.79
CA SER A 647 -25.76 51.79 39.80
C SER A 647 -25.43 50.53 38.98
N VAL A 648 -25.08 50.73 37.71
CA VAL A 648 -24.85 49.65 36.74
C VAL A 648 -23.34 49.36 36.60
N LEU A 649 -22.96 48.09 36.62
CA LEU A 649 -21.62 47.61 36.27
C LEU A 649 -21.64 47.02 34.88
N GLU A 650 -20.74 47.52 34.01
CA GLU A 650 -20.51 46.95 32.70
C GLU A 650 -19.40 45.88 32.82
N LYS A 651 -19.69 44.64 32.42
CA LYS A 651 -18.73 43.53 32.49
C LYS A 651 -18.92 42.59 31.28
N VAL A 652 -17.81 42.08 30.76
CA VAL A 652 -17.80 41.11 29.65
C VAL A 652 -17.68 39.71 30.22
N TYR A 653 -18.55 38.83 29.81
CA TYR A 653 -18.54 37.40 30.17
C TYR A 653 -18.35 36.51 28.93
N ALA A 654 -17.76 35.35 29.14
CA ALA A 654 -17.72 34.29 28.15
C ALA A 654 -18.98 33.38 28.27
N VAL A 655 -19.87 33.50 27.31
CA VAL A 655 -21.14 32.77 27.25
C VAL A 655 -20.95 31.51 26.44
N TRP A 656 -20.70 30.42 27.12
CA TRP A 656 -20.45 29.14 26.50
C TRP A 656 -21.74 28.40 26.12
N PRO A 657 -21.72 27.51 25.08
CA PRO A 657 -22.79 26.52 24.88
C PRO A 657 -23.05 25.72 26.14
N GLN A 658 -24.30 25.33 26.36
CA GLN A 658 -24.76 24.71 27.63
C GLN A 658 -23.89 23.53 28.10
N ALA A 659 -23.44 22.68 27.18
CA ALA A 659 -22.62 21.51 27.52
C ALA A 659 -21.26 21.90 28.12
N ILE A 660 -20.61 22.95 27.61
CA ILE A 660 -19.33 23.49 28.11
C ILE A 660 -19.60 24.27 29.42
N HIS A 661 -20.66 25.09 29.42
CA HIS A 661 -21.07 25.83 30.62
C HIS A 661 -21.28 24.90 31.82
N THR A 662 -22.08 23.84 31.65
CA THR A 662 -22.33 22.83 32.72
C THR A 662 -21.05 22.10 33.12
N TRP A 663 -20.11 21.90 32.17
CA TRP A 663 -18.83 21.30 32.50
C TRP A 663 -18.00 22.22 33.41
N PHE A 664 -17.92 23.52 33.12
CA PHE A 664 -17.22 24.50 33.94
C PHE A 664 -17.82 24.62 35.35
N GLU A 665 -19.15 24.71 35.48
CA GLU A 665 -19.82 24.74 36.76
C GLU A 665 -19.47 23.58 37.70
N ARG A 666 -19.15 22.42 37.09
CA ARG A 666 -18.83 21.19 37.86
C ARG A 666 -17.35 21.02 38.15
N HIS A 667 -16.46 21.59 37.32
CA HIS A 667 -15.03 21.27 37.34
C HIS A 667 -14.13 22.45 37.61
N ASP A 668 -14.63 23.69 37.48
CA ASP A 668 -13.86 24.91 37.72
C ASP A 668 -14.53 25.78 38.76
N PRO A 669 -14.10 25.74 40.05
CA PRO A 669 -14.64 26.57 41.09
C PRO A 669 -14.47 28.08 40.89
N ALA A 670 -13.51 28.46 39.99
CA ALA A 670 -13.24 29.88 39.69
C ALA A 670 -14.03 30.37 38.46
N TYR A 671 -14.91 29.50 37.91
CA TYR A 671 -15.69 29.87 36.73
C TYR A 671 -16.66 31.02 37.01
N ASP A 672 -16.45 32.13 36.35
CA ASP A 672 -17.26 33.33 36.41
C ASP A 672 -18.50 33.17 35.51
N SER A 673 -19.56 32.58 36.05
CA SER A 673 -20.80 32.33 35.30
C SER A 673 -21.48 33.65 34.89
N PRO A 674 -22.00 33.74 33.65
CA PRO A 674 -22.80 34.86 33.22
C PRO A 674 -23.99 35.12 34.19
N PRO A 675 -24.32 36.38 34.49
CA PRO A 675 -25.39 36.69 35.41
C PRO A 675 -26.75 36.27 34.83
N VAL A 676 -27.69 35.92 35.73
CA VAL A 676 -29.08 35.61 35.37
C VAL A 676 -29.84 36.91 35.08
N MET A 677 -30.65 36.91 34.04
CA MET A 677 -31.49 38.07 33.69
C MET A 677 -32.66 38.22 34.69
N GLU A 678 -33.06 39.42 34.95
CA GLU A 678 -34.23 39.71 35.78
C GLU A 678 -35.53 39.21 35.08
N SER A 679 -36.34 38.42 35.79
CA SER A 679 -37.55 37.84 35.17
C SER A 679 -38.60 38.95 34.95
N GLY A 680 -38.89 39.28 33.71
CA GLY A 680 -39.89 40.26 33.29
C GLY A 680 -39.47 41.20 32.18
N ILE A 681 -38.17 41.20 31.79
CA ILE A 681 -37.67 41.96 30.68
C ILE A 681 -37.93 41.20 29.37
N ASP A 682 -38.61 41.82 28.39
CA ASP A 682 -38.92 41.22 27.08
C ASP A 682 -37.64 41.08 26.26
N MET A 683 -37.06 39.90 26.33
CA MET A 683 -35.81 39.53 25.67
C MET A 683 -35.91 39.38 24.16
N ALA A 684 -37.10 39.40 23.58
CA ALA A 684 -37.31 39.16 22.14
C ALA A 684 -36.70 40.26 21.23
N ARG A 685 -36.25 41.39 21.82
CA ARG A 685 -35.74 42.54 21.08
C ARG A 685 -34.22 42.70 21.10
N THR A 686 -33.44 42.03 21.97
CA THR A 686 -31.99 42.30 22.15
C THR A 686 -31.12 41.08 22.25
N TRP A 687 -31.67 39.89 22.38
CA TRP A 687 -30.91 38.65 22.59
C TRP A 687 -31.34 37.54 21.65
N GLU A 688 -30.52 37.23 20.67
CA GLU A 688 -30.59 36.00 19.91
C GLU A 688 -29.82 34.90 20.68
N GLY A 689 -30.41 34.38 21.73
CA GLY A 689 -29.98 33.08 22.25
C GLY A 689 -30.24 32.01 21.18
N ALA A 690 -29.35 31.04 21.07
CA ALA A 690 -29.52 29.95 20.12
C ALA A 690 -30.78 29.13 20.45
N ASP A 691 -31.54 28.71 19.44
CA ASP A 691 -32.63 27.75 19.60
C ASP A 691 -32.14 26.49 20.34
N PRO A 692 -32.97 25.85 21.16
CA PRO A 692 -32.60 24.64 21.84
C PRO A 692 -32.26 23.55 20.83
N LYS A 693 -31.15 22.82 21.05
CA LYS A 693 -30.66 21.80 20.10
C LYS A 693 -31.05 20.42 20.60
N ILE A 694 -31.87 19.72 19.84
CA ILE A 694 -32.19 18.32 20.12
C ILE A 694 -30.96 17.46 19.86
N LEU A 695 -30.47 16.78 20.89
CA LEU A 695 -29.32 15.85 20.85
C LEU A 695 -29.79 14.41 20.56
N SER A 696 -30.96 14.06 21.06
CA SER A 696 -31.61 12.77 20.85
C SER A 696 -33.14 12.97 20.88
N PRO A 697 -33.86 12.40 19.90
CA PRO A 697 -33.42 11.64 18.72
C PRO A 697 -32.88 12.51 17.60
N VAL A 698 -32.26 11.87 16.63
CA VAL A 698 -31.77 12.58 15.42
C VAL A 698 -32.88 12.65 14.36
N ASN A 699 -32.89 13.77 13.65
CA ASN A 699 -33.86 14.02 12.60
C ASN A 699 -33.83 12.96 11.47
N GLN A 700 -35.01 12.52 11.00
CA GLN A 700 -35.19 11.55 9.93
C GLN A 700 -34.66 10.13 10.22
N CYS A 701 -34.54 9.75 11.49
CA CYS A 701 -34.09 8.42 11.86
C CYS A 701 -35.25 7.42 11.98
N GLU A 702 -34.96 6.13 11.67
CA GLU A 702 -35.87 5.01 11.91
C GLU A 702 -35.44 4.25 13.17
N TYR A 703 -36.39 4.00 14.05
CA TYR A 703 -36.24 3.19 15.24
C TYR A 703 -37.10 1.94 15.10
N PHE A 704 -36.60 0.79 15.54
CA PHE A 704 -37.30 -0.48 15.46
C PHE A 704 -37.73 -0.95 16.83
N LEU A 705 -39.01 -1.33 16.97
CA LEU A 705 -39.54 -1.98 18.15
C LEU A 705 -39.23 -3.49 18.07
N ASP A 706 -38.53 -4.00 19.06
CA ASP A 706 -38.32 -5.43 19.21
C ASP A 706 -39.60 -6.08 19.80
N ARG A 707 -40.44 -6.57 18.91
CA ARG A 707 -41.74 -7.19 19.30
C ARG A 707 -41.59 -8.48 20.09
N SER A 708 -40.39 -9.03 20.24
CA SER A 708 -40.11 -10.21 21.06
C SER A 708 -39.99 -9.87 22.57
N ARG A 709 -39.86 -8.58 22.89
CA ARG A 709 -39.72 -8.12 24.28
C ARG A 709 -41.04 -7.51 24.80
N SER A 710 -41.57 -8.07 25.88
CA SER A 710 -42.77 -7.58 26.52
C SER A 710 -42.56 -6.31 27.37
N ILE A 711 -41.41 -5.68 27.34
CA ILE A 711 -41.04 -4.50 28.13
C ILE A 711 -41.22 -3.25 27.24
N ASP A 712 -41.84 -2.20 27.79
CA ASP A 712 -41.94 -0.88 27.13
C ASP A 712 -40.57 -0.36 26.74
N GLN A 713 -40.30 -0.34 25.44
CA GLN A 713 -39.05 0.18 24.89
C GLN A 713 -39.10 1.71 24.85
N LYS A 714 -38.12 2.35 25.43
CA LYS A 714 -38.10 3.79 25.68
C LYS A 714 -36.97 4.44 24.85
N LEU A 715 -37.28 5.56 24.23
CA LEU A 715 -36.30 6.44 23.57
C LEU A 715 -35.96 7.58 24.53
N VAL A 716 -34.65 7.85 24.64
CA VAL A 716 -34.20 9.01 25.42
C VAL A 716 -34.39 10.26 24.59
N LEU A 717 -35.17 11.22 25.07
CA LEU A 717 -35.25 12.55 24.49
C LEU A 717 -34.33 13.47 25.31
N LYS A 718 -33.40 14.12 24.61
CA LYS A 718 -32.40 14.99 25.21
C LYS A 718 -32.14 16.19 24.32
N ALA A 719 -32.05 17.39 24.90
CA ALA A 719 -31.70 18.61 24.23
C ALA A 719 -30.84 19.50 25.11
N ASP A 720 -30.01 20.33 24.44
CA ASP A 720 -29.31 21.43 25.07
C ASP A 720 -30.05 22.73 24.76
N GLY A 721 -30.20 23.57 25.78
CA GLY A 721 -30.69 24.93 25.64
C GLY A 721 -29.53 25.91 25.53
N SER A 722 -29.85 27.19 25.33
CA SER A 722 -28.89 28.28 25.48
C SER A 722 -28.54 28.42 26.99
N TYR A 723 -27.44 29.13 27.30
CA TYR A 723 -26.99 29.34 28.69
C TYR A 723 -28.07 29.97 29.60
N ASP A 724 -29.00 30.75 29.02
CA ASP A 724 -30.12 31.41 29.66
C ASP A 724 -31.34 30.48 29.88
N THR A 725 -31.36 29.31 29.26
CA THR A 725 -32.47 28.36 29.33
C THR A 725 -32.52 27.67 30.70
N ARG A 726 -33.61 27.84 31.45
CA ARG A 726 -33.84 27.16 32.74
C ARG A 726 -34.60 25.85 32.58
N LYS A 727 -35.54 25.81 31.60
CA LYS A 727 -36.41 24.68 31.36
C LYS A 727 -36.58 24.43 29.86
N LEU A 728 -36.65 23.18 29.50
CA LEU A 728 -36.98 22.70 28.19
C LEU A 728 -38.29 21.92 28.23
N PHE A 729 -39.25 22.32 27.43
CA PHE A 729 -40.58 21.71 27.30
C PHE A 729 -40.63 20.83 26.07
N TRP A 730 -40.99 19.59 26.23
CA TRP A 730 -41.04 18.62 25.17
C TRP A 730 -42.45 18.36 24.66
N PHE A 731 -42.62 18.37 23.35
CA PHE A 731 -43.86 18.11 22.64
C PHE A 731 -43.66 16.97 21.64
N ILE A 732 -44.61 16.06 21.55
CA ILE A 732 -44.63 15.01 20.55
C ILE A 732 -45.93 15.11 19.77
N ASN A 733 -45.80 15.30 18.43
CA ASN A 733 -46.97 15.57 17.57
C ASN A 733 -47.85 16.76 18.05
N GLY A 734 -47.21 17.77 18.69
CA GLY A 734 -47.86 18.95 19.23
C GLY A 734 -48.47 18.77 20.61
N GLN A 735 -48.40 17.58 21.21
CA GLN A 735 -48.86 17.36 22.57
C GLN A 735 -47.70 17.47 23.58
N TYR A 736 -47.91 18.22 24.64
CA TYR A 736 -46.96 18.33 25.74
C TYR A 736 -46.74 16.96 26.42
N VAL A 737 -45.48 16.62 26.66
CA VAL A 737 -45.10 15.30 27.23
C VAL A 737 -44.32 15.45 28.53
N SER A 738 -43.35 16.35 28.60
CA SER A 738 -42.49 16.52 29.79
C SER A 738 -41.73 17.82 29.77
N GLU A 739 -41.20 18.21 30.94
CA GLU A 739 -40.16 19.24 31.05
C GLU A 739 -38.88 18.63 31.59
N ALA A 740 -37.73 19.20 31.21
CA ALA A 740 -36.40 18.82 31.68
C ALA A 740 -35.51 20.08 31.77
N ARG A 741 -34.41 20.01 32.53
CA ARG A 741 -33.37 21.01 32.46
C ARG A 741 -32.48 20.77 31.26
N GLY A 742 -31.78 21.81 30.80
CA GLY A 742 -30.84 21.66 29.71
C GLY A 742 -29.82 20.56 29.98
N GLY A 743 -29.59 19.66 28.99
CA GLY A 743 -28.72 18.51 29.14
C GLY A 743 -29.30 17.29 29.88
N GLU A 744 -30.46 17.42 30.53
CA GLU A 744 -31.16 16.29 31.13
C GLU A 744 -32.01 15.56 30.07
N GLY A 745 -31.96 14.23 30.09
CA GLY A 745 -32.78 13.39 29.21
C GLY A 745 -33.93 12.73 29.94
N PHE A 746 -35.08 12.60 29.30
CA PHE A 746 -36.16 11.78 29.82
C PHE A 746 -36.52 10.62 28.88
N PHE A 747 -37.10 9.55 29.40
CA PHE A 747 -37.44 8.35 28.67
C PHE A 747 -38.88 8.43 28.13
N TRP A 748 -39.02 8.51 26.81
CA TRP A 748 -40.31 8.43 26.12
C TRP A 748 -40.58 7.01 25.65
N PRO A 749 -41.74 6.37 25.99
CA PRO A 749 -42.08 5.05 25.45
C PRO A 749 -42.37 5.15 23.97
N MET A 750 -41.63 4.38 23.15
CA MET A 750 -41.77 4.39 21.71
C MET A 750 -43.13 3.84 21.27
N ARG A 751 -43.75 4.49 20.31
CA ARG A 751 -44.99 4.06 19.65
C ARG A 751 -44.78 3.98 18.16
N GLU A 752 -45.34 2.97 17.49
CA GLU A 752 -45.27 2.87 16.02
C GLU A 752 -45.82 4.13 15.34
N GLY A 753 -45.19 4.54 14.26
CA GLY A 753 -45.62 5.67 13.47
C GLY A 753 -44.55 6.72 13.23
N ARG A 754 -44.94 7.80 12.57
CA ARG A 754 -44.08 8.97 12.32
C ARG A 754 -44.37 10.01 13.41
N HIS A 755 -43.33 10.43 14.12
CA HIS A 755 -43.44 11.37 15.22
C HIS A 755 -42.62 12.63 14.97
N ARG A 756 -43.25 13.79 15.16
CA ARG A 756 -42.55 15.07 15.24
C ARG A 756 -42.30 15.36 16.71
N ILE A 757 -41.03 15.46 17.09
CA ILE A 757 -40.59 15.77 18.43
C ILE A 757 -40.08 17.19 18.41
N THR A 758 -40.68 18.05 19.24
CA THR A 758 -40.35 19.48 19.37
C THR A 758 -39.88 19.73 20.79
N VAL A 759 -38.83 20.49 20.96
CA VAL A 759 -38.39 21.06 22.20
C VAL A 759 -38.53 22.58 22.13
N THR A 760 -39.08 23.16 23.18
CA THR A 760 -39.23 24.61 23.32
C THR A 760 -38.61 25.01 24.66
N ASP A 761 -37.87 26.08 24.72
CA ASP A 761 -37.32 26.59 25.97
C ASP A 761 -38.32 27.54 26.65
N ASP A 762 -37.97 28.01 27.87
CA ASP A 762 -38.77 28.96 28.67
C ASP A 762 -38.83 30.38 28.05
N TYR A 763 -38.12 30.63 26.93
CA TYR A 763 -38.20 31.85 26.13
C TYR A 763 -38.98 31.67 24.83
N GLY A 764 -39.57 30.47 24.60
CA GLY A 764 -40.35 30.18 23.40
C GLY A 764 -39.55 29.83 22.16
N ARG A 765 -38.19 29.75 22.23
CA ARG A 765 -37.36 29.29 21.15
C ARG A 765 -37.52 27.79 20.96
N SER A 766 -37.62 27.29 19.75
CA SER A 766 -37.96 25.88 19.53
C SER A 766 -37.20 25.24 18.38
N SER A 767 -36.94 23.94 18.54
CA SER A 767 -36.40 23.07 17.49
C SER A 767 -37.22 21.81 17.38
N SER A 768 -37.29 21.24 16.17
CA SER A 768 -38.04 20.03 15.88
C SER A 768 -37.24 19.01 15.10
N VAL A 769 -37.46 17.73 15.39
CA VAL A 769 -36.99 16.59 14.60
C VAL A 769 -38.16 15.68 14.26
N VAL A 770 -38.07 14.95 13.16
CA VAL A 770 -39.06 13.95 12.77
C VAL A 770 -38.41 12.58 12.75
N ILE A 771 -39.01 11.61 13.40
CA ILE A 771 -38.56 10.22 13.43
C ILE A 771 -39.65 9.26 12.96
N SER A 772 -39.25 8.08 12.56
CA SER A 772 -40.17 6.95 12.26
C SER A 772 -39.86 5.80 13.23
N VAL A 773 -40.92 5.23 13.84
CA VAL A 773 -40.81 4.03 14.70
C VAL A 773 -41.57 2.90 14.00
N ARG A 774 -40.89 1.78 13.74
CA ARG A 774 -41.45 0.59 13.06
C ARG A 774 -41.37 -0.64 13.93
#